data_dfbb939d1d3829831bd2965c194ed280
#
_entry.id   dfbb939d1d3829831bd2965c194ed280
#
_cell.length_a   1.000
_cell.length_b   1.000
_cell.length_c   1.000
_cell.angle_alpha   90.00
_cell.angle_beta   90.00
_cell.angle_gamma   90.00
#
_symmetry.space_group_name_H-M   'P 1'
#
loop_
_entity.id
_entity.type
_entity.pdbx_description
1 polymer ?
#
loop_
_entity_poly.entity_id
_entity_poly.type
_entity_poly.pdbx_seq_one_letter_code
_entity_poly.pdbx_strand_id
1 'polypeptide(L)'
;MIYKIDIKRISDGKIHIQGWALPDKPESPVEFDVLNEKGEKVDFKVVRLKREDVAEVHLSNYTGEKNFGFDIEFDYKENDLSNYYLIIKTPEQTAKEKINKNIIDNFNTNDRKKKELFLAYFNKNTFKRAFDFLLKEGPKEFFKKTKRKIKGLNVDYDYSEWYELTRPKDEEIEALRNIKAKENLKFSIVIPIYDTSDEFLYLLFESILCQTYINYEVCVVDATNYNNCKNNPKRFFEKLLDKKNPLGIKSFNDNDLSDFIKIKYIDENKSIADNTNLAIAMASGDYVVLCDHDDALTYDALYEVYNAIMTNKDAELIYSDEDKVDTKNESYFEPAFKPDFNLDMLLSVNYFCHLTTIKKSLLDELYEKDKMYERPEYNGAQDYDLFLRLVNLIINKTYKDGSYDTSSIVHIKKVLYHWRCHKESTAKNYDSKMYAFENGEKAILDFYKNTKIDFPKVLDVEKGHDFGLYHTIYDKNEDLPLVSIIIPNKDHSDDLDLVIKSVSNGTYKNVEFIICENNSTDSKTFEYYESLKDDKRIKVVTYKGNFNYSRINNFARQYATGKYLLFLNNDVEMIEKDSIFEMVSFLKRSDVGAVGAKLLYKDNTYQHAGVIIGIGGIADHAFKTISMYDSTYMNRAEIVQDLNAVTAASLMIKSEVFDKIAGFDEKLAVAFNDIDLCLRIRREGYLIVYNPYSAFYHYESKSRGLEDTKEKVARFNNEFAFFVKRWQEQLEKIDEYYNPNLSLRQNNMALRNLKYEKIGEPFPIPNEIKELMKNINE
;
A
#
# COMPACT_ATOMS: atom_id res chain seq x y z
N MET A 1 26.99 -8.28 -18.05
CA MET A 1 26.93 -6.84 -17.65
C MET A 1 25.50 -6.47 -17.32
N ILE A 2 25.27 -5.86 -16.17
CA ILE A 2 23.98 -5.25 -15.79
C ILE A 2 24.17 -3.74 -15.82
N TYR A 3 23.20 -2.99 -16.32
CA TYR A 3 23.26 -1.53 -16.30
C TYR A 3 21.86 -0.92 -16.20
N LYS A 4 21.79 0.34 -15.72
CA LYS A 4 20.58 1.12 -15.67
C LYS A 4 20.91 2.58 -15.98
N ILE A 5 20.04 3.26 -16.72
CA ILE A 5 20.10 4.69 -16.93
C ILE A 5 19.05 5.34 -16.03
N ASP A 6 19.51 6.16 -15.09
CA ASP A 6 18.66 6.77 -14.07
C ASP A 6 18.12 8.15 -14.54
N ILE A 7 18.91 8.91 -15.31
CA ILE A 7 18.53 10.26 -15.77
C ILE A 7 18.91 10.44 -17.26
N LYS A 8 17.98 11.02 -18.03
CA LYS A 8 18.19 11.55 -19.39
C LYS A 8 17.59 12.94 -19.43
N ARG A 9 18.38 13.99 -19.72
CA ARG A 9 17.87 15.37 -19.80
C ARG A 9 18.60 16.19 -20.86
N ILE A 10 17.96 17.25 -21.34
CA ILE A 10 18.56 18.28 -22.18
C ILE A 10 18.59 19.57 -21.35
N SER A 11 19.76 20.16 -21.20
CA SER A 11 19.94 21.47 -20.57
C SER A 11 21.15 22.15 -21.16
N ASP A 12 21.10 23.48 -21.33
CA ASP A 12 22.21 24.32 -21.74
C ASP A 12 22.86 23.88 -23.09
N GLY A 13 22.03 23.38 -24.02
CA GLY A 13 22.52 22.90 -25.32
C GLY A 13 23.26 21.56 -25.26
N LYS A 14 23.08 20.78 -24.19
CA LYS A 14 23.70 19.47 -24.01
C LYS A 14 22.71 18.40 -23.63
N ILE A 15 23.03 17.16 -24.02
CA ILE A 15 22.38 15.95 -23.51
C ILE A 15 23.18 15.43 -22.31
N HIS A 16 22.50 15.20 -21.21
CA HIS A 16 23.03 14.59 -19.98
C HIS A 16 22.42 13.23 -19.75
N ILE A 17 23.24 12.23 -19.46
CA ILE A 17 22.82 10.86 -19.19
C ILE A 17 23.56 10.37 -17.93
N GLN A 18 22.80 10.11 -16.86
CA GLN A 18 23.35 9.50 -15.65
C GLN A 18 22.83 8.08 -15.48
N GLY A 19 23.68 7.23 -14.93
CA GLY A 19 23.32 5.84 -14.66
C GLY A 19 24.46 5.08 -13.99
N TRP A 20 24.36 3.77 -14.04
CA TRP A 20 25.41 2.87 -13.58
C TRP A 20 25.52 1.66 -14.50
N ALA A 21 26.71 1.05 -14.52
CA ALA A 21 26.99 -0.18 -15.26
C ALA A 21 27.93 -1.07 -14.43
N LEU A 22 27.50 -2.30 -14.20
CA LEU A 22 28.21 -3.32 -13.44
C LEU A 22 28.65 -4.42 -14.40
N PRO A 23 29.97 -4.61 -14.62
CA PRO A 23 30.48 -5.71 -15.44
C PRO A 23 30.31 -7.06 -14.73
N ASP A 24 30.36 -8.16 -15.48
CA ASP A 24 30.24 -9.52 -14.90
C ASP A 24 31.38 -9.84 -13.92
N LYS A 25 32.52 -9.22 -14.13
CA LYS A 25 33.65 -9.22 -13.16
C LYS A 25 33.82 -7.79 -12.66
N PRO A 26 33.62 -7.51 -11.37
CA PRO A 26 33.60 -6.15 -10.83
C PRO A 26 34.84 -5.31 -11.12
N GLU A 27 35.99 -5.94 -11.31
CA GLU A 27 37.25 -5.27 -11.62
C GLU A 27 37.42 -4.96 -13.11
N SER A 28 36.54 -5.49 -13.98
CA SER A 28 36.64 -5.25 -15.43
C SER A 28 36.31 -3.79 -15.76
N PRO A 29 37.06 -3.17 -16.71
CA PRO A 29 36.77 -1.81 -17.11
C PRO A 29 35.42 -1.71 -17.84
N VAL A 30 34.70 -0.64 -17.57
CA VAL A 30 33.51 -0.25 -18.35
C VAL A 30 33.88 0.98 -19.18
N GLU A 31 33.76 0.87 -20.48
CA GLU A 31 34.04 1.94 -21.44
C GLU A 31 32.74 2.46 -22.06
N PHE A 32 32.75 3.71 -22.47
CA PHE A 32 31.61 4.36 -23.12
C PHE A 32 32.02 4.94 -24.47
N ASP A 33 31.09 4.89 -25.41
CA ASP A 33 31.13 5.64 -26.65
C ASP A 33 29.77 6.28 -26.92
N VAL A 34 29.74 7.45 -27.54
CA VAL A 34 28.51 8.04 -28.08
C VAL A 34 28.62 8.08 -29.61
N LEU A 35 27.62 7.53 -30.31
CA LEU A 35 27.59 7.48 -31.76
C LEU A 35 26.38 8.27 -32.28
N ASN A 36 26.55 8.95 -33.43
CA ASN A 36 25.43 9.53 -34.15
C ASN A 36 24.70 8.48 -35.03
N GLU A 37 23.66 8.88 -35.76
CA GLU A 37 22.89 7.98 -36.66
C GLU A 37 23.73 7.31 -37.75
N LYS A 38 24.83 7.92 -38.15
CA LYS A 38 25.73 7.36 -39.16
C LYS A 38 26.77 6.41 -38.60
N GLY A 39 26.76 6.23 -37.27
CA GLY A 39 27.72 5.39 -36.54
C GLY A 39 29.08 6.08 -36.28
N GLU A 40 29.15 7.40 -36.50
CA GLU A 40 30.36 8.19 -36.23
C GLU A 40 30.41 8.54 -34.74
N LYS A 41 31.62 8.59 -34.17
CA LYS A 41 31.81 8.96 -32.77
C LYS A 41 31.51 10.44 -32.56
N VAL A 42 30.79 10.73 -31.48
CA VAL A 42 30.50 12.08 -31.00
C VAL A 42 31.39 12.35 -29.77
N ASP A 43 31.99 13.51 -29.70
CA ASP A 43 32.77 13.92 -28.55
C ASP A 43 31.87 14.05 -27.32
N PHE A 44 32.29 13.45 -26.21
CA PHE A 44 31.51 13.46 -24.97
C PHE A 44 32.46 13.55 -23.77
N LYS A 45 31.92 14.02 -22.65
CA LYS A 45 32.58 14.04 -21.36
C LYS A 45 31.92 12.95 -20.48
N VAL A 46 32.74 12.20 -19.76
CA VAL A 46 32.25 11.21 -18.77
C VAL A 46 32.88 11.47 -17.41
N VAL A 47 32.04 11.52 -16.38
CA VAL A 47 32.45 11.57 -14.98
C VAL A 47 32.04 10.25 -14.34
N ARG A 48 32.99 9.60 -13.65
CA ARG A 48 32.72 8.38 -12.89
C ARG A 48 32.14 8.74 -11.54
N LEU A 49 31.08 8.05 -11.14
CA LEU A 49 30.37 8.27 -9.90
C LEU A 49 30.49 7.04 -9.00
N LYS A 50 30.71 7.28 -7.72
CA LYS A 50 30.67 6.22 -6.71
C LYS A 50 29.22 5.81 -6.48
N ARG A 51 28.94 4.47 -6.55
CA ARG A 51 27.61 3.90 -6.37
C ARG A 51 27.71 2.72 -5.40
N GLU A 52 27.73 3.08 -4.11
CA GLU A 52 27.76 2.09 -3.03
C GLU A 52 26.49 1.25 -3.01
N ASP A 53 25.35 1.87 -3.28
CA ASP A 53 24.04 1.25 -3.41
C ASP A 53 24.02 0.10 -4.44
N VAL A 54 24.66 0.29 -5.59
CA VAL A 54 24.77 -0.74 -6.64
C VAL A 54 25.67 -1.90 -6.17
N ALA A 55 26.78 -1.58 -5.49
CA ALA A 55 27.68 -2.59 -4.98
C ALA A 55 27.03 -3.45 -3.87
N GLU A 56 26.27 -2.83 -2.99
CA GLU A 56 25.57 -3.52 -1.90
C GLU A 56 24.49 -4.47 -2.40
N VAL A 57 23.72 -4.04 -3.41
CA VAL A 57 22.64 -4.87 -3.98
C VAL A 57 23.15 -6.03 -4.83
N HIS A 58 24.23 -5.81 -5.59
CA HIS A 58 24.67 -6.78 -6.62
C HIS A 58 25.98 -7.51 -6.31
N LEU A 59 26.74 -7.06 -5.31
CA LEU A 59 28.10 -7.57 -5.02
C LEU A 59 28.31 -7.78 -3.50
N SER A 60 27.68 -8.77 -2.93
CA SER A 60 27.90 -9.14 -1.53
C SER A 60 29.40 -9.39 -1.26
N ASN A 61 29.99 -8.65 -0.30
CA ASN A 61 31.40 -8.75 0.11
C ASN A 61 32.46 -8.16 -0.85
N TYR A 62 32.10 -7.30 -1.78
CA TYR A 62 33.08 -6.60 -2.63
C TYR A 62 33.74 -5.42 -1.88
N THR A 63 35.08 -5.47 -1.77
CA THR A 63 35.89 -4.49 -1.04
C THR A 63 36.67 -3.52 -1.95
N GLY A 64 36.52 -3.64 -3.28
CA GLY A 64 37.18 -2.78 -4.26
C GLY A 64 36.52 -1.41 -4.43
N GLU A 65 37.03 -0.61 -5.36
CA GLU A 65 36.46 0.68 -5.72
C GLU A 65 35.07 0.53 -6.34
N LYS A 66 34.09 1.24 -5.80
CA LYS A 66 32.66 1.15 -6.18
C LYS A 66 32.25 2.22 -7.22
N ASN A 67 33.11 2.51 -8.20
CA ASN A 67 32.92 3.53 -9.24
C ASN A 67 32.05 3.02 -10.41
N PHE A 68 30.90 2.41 -10.11
CA PHE A 68 30.00 1.84 -11.11
C PHE A 68 29.08 2.88 -11.78
N GLY A 69 28.96 4.05 -11.21
CA GLY A 69 28.15 5.14 -11.75
C GLY A 69 28.85 5.93 -12.87
N PHE A 70 28.05 6.57 -13.70
CA PHE A 70 28.52 7.48 -14.75
C PHE A 70 27.59 8.68 -14.93
N ASP A 71 28.18 9.80 -15.31
CA ASP A 71 27.49 10.98 -15.83
C ASP A 71 28.16 11.36 -17.15
N ILE A 72 27.40 11.26 -18.24
CA ILE A 72 27.84 11.51 -19.61
C ILE A 72 27.15 12.75 -20.14
N GLU A 73 27.94 13.71 -20.67
CA GLU A 73 27.40 14.89 -21.34
C GLU A 73 28.03 15.04 -22.75
N PHE A 74 27.20 15.44 -23.71
CA PHE A 74 27.64 15.77 -25.06
C PHE A 74 26.78 16.86 -25.68
N ASP A 75 27.36 17.61 -26.68
CA ASP A 75 26.70 18.75 -27.27
C ASP A 75 25.48 18.34 -28.11
N TYR A 76 24.40 19.11 -27.97
CA TYR A 76 23.13 18.91 -28.64
C TYR A 76 22.69 20.22 -29.33
N LYS A 77 22.37 20.14 -30.62
CA LYS A 77 21.82 21.30 -31.34
C LYS A 77 20.32 21.40 -31.14
N GLU A 78 19.85 22.56 -30.73
CA GLU A 78 18.44 22.82 -30.51
C GLU A 78 17.60 22.42 -31.74
N ASN A 79 16.54 21.62 -31.55
CA ASN A 79 15.70 21.01 -32.61
C ASN A 79 16.34 19.89 -33.44
N ASP A 80 17.48 19.35 -33.07
CA ASP A 80 18.01 18.14 -33.68
C ASP A 80 17.16 16.92 -33.28
N LEU A 81 16.50 16.27 -34.23
CA LEU A 81 15.71 15.05 -34.06
C LEU A 81 16.52 13.79 -34.33
N SER A 82 17.81 13.91 -34.57
CA SER A 82 18.71 12.79 -34.87
C SER A 82 18.79 11.80 -33.73
N ASN A 83 19.02 10.54 -34.05
CA ASN A 83 19.25 9.50 -33.07
C ASN A 83 20.73 9.47 -32.67
N TYR A 84 20.99 9.46 -31.41
CA TYR A 84 22.29 9.14 -30.82
C TYR A 84 22.23 7.75 -30.17
N TYR A 85 23.37 7.14 -29.99
CA TYR A 85 23.49 5.82 -29.37
C TYR A 85 24.59 5.85 -28.32
N LEU A 86 24.23 5.62 -27.06
CA LEU A 86 25.18 5.35 -26.00
C LEU A 86 25.60 3.88 -26.09
N ILE A 87 26.87 3.64 -26.21
CA ILE A 87 27.48 2.31 -26.21
C ILE A 87 28.18 2.10 -24.88
N ILE A 88 27.82 1.06 -24.17
CA ILE A 88 28.44 0.65 -22.89
C ILE A 88 29.15 -0.66 -23.15
N LYS A 89 30.45 -0.71 -22.91
CA LYS A 89 31.32 -1.85 -23.24
C LYS A 89 32.01 -2.39 -22.00
N THR A 90 32.05 -3.69 -21.91
CA THR A 90 32.97 -4.46 -21.04
C THR A 90 33.77 -5.41 -21.93
N PRO A 91 34.84 -6.03 -21.43
CA PRO A 91 35.59 -7.04 -22.22
C PRO A 91 34.71 -8.18 -22.75
N GLU A 92 33.63 -8.52 -22.04
CA GLU A 92 32.75 -9.66 -22.34
C GLU A 92 31.48 -9.23 -23.13
N GLN A 93 31.01 -8.00 -22.98
CA GLN A 93 29.69 -7.60 -23.50
C GLN A 93 29.66 -6.14 -23.98
N THR A 94 28.77 -5.88 -24.92
CA THR A 94 28.46 -4.50 -25.37
C THR A 94 26.94 -4.28 -25.38
N ALA A 95 26.49 -3.21 -24.73
CA ALA A 95 25.12 -2.73 -24.78
C ALA A 95 25.00 -1.46 -25.63
N LYS A 96 23.85 -1.27 -26.25
CA LYS A 96 23.56 -0.11 -27.11
C LYS A 96 22.22 0.49 -26.73
N GLU A 97 22.23 1.73 -26.24
CA GLU A 97 21.05 2.49 -25.87
C GLU A 97 20.77 3.61 -26.87
N LYS A 98 19.55 3.68 -27.36
CA LYS A 98 19.09 4.72 -28.25
C LYS A 98 18.69 5.98 -27.50
N ILE A 99 19.15 7.13 -27.96
CA ILE A 99 18.90 8.45 -27.39
C ILE A 99 18.44 9.40 -28.48
N ASN A 100 17.35 10.08 -28.29
CA ASN A 100 16.89 11.20 -29.12
C ASN A 100 16.02 12.15 -28.29
N LYS A 101 15.71 13.32 -28.84
CA LYS A 101 14.88 14.32 -28.16
C LYS A 101 13.54 13.72 -27.66
N ASN A 102 12.85 12.96 -28.50
CA ASN A 102 11.57 12.38 -28.16
C ASN A 102 11.67 11.37 -26.98
N ILE A 103 12.77 10.59 -26.89
CA ILE A 103 13.04 9.69 -25.78
C ILE A 103 13.33 10.48 -24.52
N ILE A 104 14.09 11.59 -24.62
CA ILE A 104 14.43 12.44 -23.47
C ILE A 104 13.21 13.24 -23.00
N ASP A 105 12.46 13.84 -23.91
CA ASP A 105 11.24 14.59 -23.58
C ASP A 105 10.18 13.67 -22.96
N ASN A 106 10.06 12.43 -23.44
CA ASN A 106 9.19 11.42 -22.85
C ASN A 106 9.67 10.92 -21.48
N PHE A 107 10.98 10.98 -21.20
CA PHE A 107 11.55 10.60 -19.90
C PHE A 107 11.32 11.69 -18.85
N ASN A 108 11.28 12.97 -19.26
CA ASN A 108 11.21 14.12 -18.37
C ASN A 108 9.78 14.67 -18.16
N THR A 109 8.80 14.22 -18.93
CA THR A 109 7.43 14.71 -18.81
C THR A 109 6.50 13.63 -18.23
N ASN A 110 5.57 14.05 -17.36
CA ASN A 110 4.40 13.26 -16.95
C ASN A 110 3.56 12.73 -18.15
N ASP A 111 3.87 13.11 -19.36
CA ASP A 111 3.34 12.55 -20.61
C ASP A 111 3.76 11.10 -20.89
N ARG A 112 4.81 10.59 -20.22
CA ARG A 112 5.15 9.17 -20.27
C ARG A 112 4.01 8.32 -19.70
N LYS A 113 3.46 8.70 -18.55
CA LYS A 113 2.28 8.03 -17.97
C LYS A 113 1.06 8.09 -18.90
N LYS A 114 0.84 9.23 -19.57
CA LYS A 114 -0.27 9.38 -20.53
C LYS A 114 -0.08 8.52 -21.80
N LYS A 115 1.12 8.40 -22.30
CA LYS A 115 1.40 7.64 -23.54
C LYS A 115 1.49 6.14 -23.30
N GLU A 116 2.03 5.70 -22.18
CA GLU A 116 2.06 4.29 -21.78
C GLU A 116 0.67 3.78 -21.38
N LEU A 117 -0.14 4.58 -20.65
CA LEU A 117 -1.57 4.31 -20.47
C LEU A 117 -2.32 4.28 -21.82
N PHE A 118 -2.02 5.20 -22.72
CA PHE A 118 -2.62 5.22 -24.05
C PHE A 118 -2.20 4.00 -24.88
N LEU A 119 -0.93 3.59 -24.85
CA LEU A 119 -0.41 2.43 -25.56
C LEU A 119 -0.80 1.10 -24.89
N ALA A 120 -0.86 1.03 -23.57
CA ALA A 120 -1.37 -0.13 -22.83
C ALA A 120 -2.88 -0.33 -23.06
N TYR A 121 -3.64 0.75 -23.24
CA TYR A 121 -5.06 0.70 -23.62
C TYR A 121 -5.26 0.34 -25.10
N PHE A 122 -4.29 0.57 -25.97
CA PHE A 122 -4.29 0.27 -27.41
C PHE A 122 -3.38 -0.91 -27.76
N ASN A 123 -3.47 -2.02 -27.00
CA ASN A 123 -2.91 -3.28 -27.48
C ASN A 123 -3.68 -3.75 -28.74
N LYS A 124 -3.09 -4.66 -29.51
CA LYS A 124 -3.62 -5.15 -30.79
C LYS A 124 -5.11 -5.54 -30.75
N ASN A 125 -5.60 -6.01 -29.60
CA ASN A 125 -6.97 -6.45 -29.38
C ASN A 125 -7.92 -5.28 -29.08
N THR A 126 -7.46 -4.26 -28.37
CA THR A 126 -8.22 -3.03 -28.12
C THR A 126 -8.35 -2.21 -29.41
N PHE A 127 -7.30 -2.21 -30.25
CA PHE A 127 -7.33 -1.57 -31.58
C PHE A 127 -8.35 -2.24 -32.50
N LYS A 128 -8.41 -3.57 -32.52
CA LYS A 128 -9.40 -4.32 -33.26
C LYS A 128 -10.83 -4.03 -32.76
N ARG A 129 -11.06 -4.02 -31.45
CA ARG A 129 -12.36 -3.65 -30.88
C ARG A 129 -12.75 -2.19 -31.15
N ALA A 130 -11.79 -1.29 -31.09
CA ALA A 130 -11.97 0.14 -31.41
C ALA A 130 -12.32 0.31 -32.89
N PHE A 131 -11.67 -0.44 -33.76
CA PHE A 131 -11.92 -0.44 -35.20
C PHE A 131 -13.26 -1.09 -35.56
N ASP A 132 -13.62 -2.22 -34.94
CA ASP A 132 -14.91 -2.87 -35.09
C ASP A 132 -16.07 -2.00 -34.58
N PHE A 133 -15.85 -1.26 -33.48
CA PHE A 133 -16.80 -0.27 -32.98
C PHE A 133 -16.94 0.94 -33.92
N LEU A 134 -15.82 1.41 -34.48
CA LEU A 134 -15.80 2.50 -35.47
C LEU A 134 -16.61 2.12 -36.73
N LEU A 135 -16.45 0.87 -37.19
CA LEU A 135 -17.17 0.36 -38.37
C LEU A 135 -18.66 0.12 -38.07
N LYS A 136 -19.01 -0.23 -36.84
CA LYS A 136 -20.38 -0.60 -36.45
C LYS A 136 -21.24 0.60 -36.06
N GLU A 137 -20.68 1.55 -35.31
CA GLU A 137 -21.39 2.68 -34.69
C GLU A 137 -21.02 4.03 -35.35
N GLY A 138 -20.07 4.02 -36.27
CA GLY A 138 -19.61 5.18 -37.01
C GLY A 138 -18.64 6.10 -36.27
N PRO A 139 -17.93 6.97 -37.02
CA PRO A 139 -16.85 7.80 -36.46
C PRO A 139 -17.33 8.79 -35.38
N LYS A 140 -18.55 9.28 -35.45
CA LYS A 140 -19.10 10.26 -34.52
C LYS A 140 -19.29 9.68 -33.11
N GLU A 141 -19.83 8.47 -33.01
CA GLU A 141 -19.99 7.77 -31.71
C GLU A 141 -18.66 7.20 -31.22
N PHE A 142 -17.76 6.78 -32.11
CA PHE A 142 -16.40 6.40 -31.77
C PHE A 142 -15.64 7.56 -31.12
N PHE A 143 -15.62 8.74 -31.76
CA PHE A 143 -14.97 9.93 -31.19
C PHE A 143 -15.62 10.41 -29.91
N LYS A 144 -16.93 10.28 -29.77
CA LYS A 144 -17.67 10.64 -28.55
C LYS A 144 -17.32 9.69 -27.37
N LYS A 145 -17.24 8.37 -27.65
CA LYS A 145 -16.86 7.35 -26.66
C LYS A 145 -15.38 7.43 -26.30
N THR A 146 -14.51 7.67 -27.30
CA THR A 146 -13.07 7.89 -27.10
C THR A 146 -12.83 9.18 -26.32
N LYS A 147 -13.54 10.29 -26.66
CA LYS A 147 -13.46 11.56 -25.95
C LYS A 147 -14.02 11.45 -24.51
N ARG A 148 -15.09 10.65 -24.28
CA ARG A 148 -15.59 10.33 -22.92
C ARG A 148 -14.58 9.51 -22.12
N LYS A 149 -13.92 8.54 -22.76
CA LYS A 149 -12.91 7.69 -22.14
C LYS A 149 -11.63 8.47 -21.83
N ILE A 150 -11.15 9.31 -22.77
CA ILE A 150 -9.98 10.17 -22.57
C ILE A 150 -10.27 11.27 -21.54
N LYS A 151 -11.49 11.84 -21.51
CA LYS A 151 -11.90 12.81 -20.47
C LYS A 151 -12.07 12.17 -19.09
N GLY A 152 -12.39 10.88 -19.01
CA GLY A 152 -12.46 10.13 -17.75
C GLY A 152 -11.11 9.67 -17.20
N LEU A 153 -10.05 9.69 -18.04
CA LEU A 153 -8.72 9.16 -17.72
C LEU A 153 -7.69 10.22 -17.30
N ASN A 154 -7.99 11.52 -17.38
CA ASN A 154 -6.98 12.55 -17.17
C ASN A 154 -7.53 13.80 -16.49
N VAL A 155 -7.53 13.81 -15.20
CA VAL A 155 -7.09 14.94 -14.38
C VAL A 155 -6.44 14.33 -13.13
N ASP A 156 -5.14 14.10 -13.18
CA ASP A 156 -4.37 14.01 -11.95
C ASP A 156 -4.41 15.43 -11.37
N TYR A 157 -5.17 15.65 -10.32
CA TYR A 157 -5.04 16.87 -9.53
C TYR A 157 -3.62 16.90 -8.97
N ASP A 158 -2.97 18.03 -9.04
CA ASP A 158 -1.95 18.37 -8.07
C ASP A 158 -2.59 18.23 -6.69
N TYR A 159 -1.98 17.47 -5.79
CA TYR A 159 -2.56 17.25 -4.47
C TYR A 159 -2.81 18.56 -3.73
N SER A 160 -1.94 19.56 -3.85
CA SER A 160 -2.13 20.86 -3.21
C SER A 160 -3.43 21.55 -3.70
N GLU A 161 -3.72 21.49 -5.01
CA GLU A 161 -4.99 21.98 -5.56
C GLU A 161 -6.17 21.16 -5.05
N TRP A 162 -6.04 19.83 -5.03
CA TRP A 162 -7.08 18.93 -4.54
C TRP A 162 -7.40 19.20 -3.06
N TYR A 163 -6.37 19.36 -2.22
CA TYR A 163 -6.52 19.68 -0.80
C TYR A 163 -7.20 21.02 -0.60
N GLU A 164 -6.79 22.05 -1.34
CA GLU A 164 -7.44 23.37 -1.30
C GLU A 164 -8.94 23.33 -1.68
N LEU A 165 -9.34 22.40 -2.54
CA LEU A 165 -10.76 22.21 -2.91
C LEU A 165 -11.56 21.44 -1.85
N THR A 166 -10.91 20.60 -1.06
CA THR A 166 -11.58 19.64 -0.15
C THR A 166 -11.48 20.02 1.32
N ARG A 167 -10.47 20.81 1.71
CA ARG A 167 -10.34 21.29 3.10
C ARG A 167 -11.51 22.19 3.50
N PRO A 168 -11.88 22.22 4.78
CA PRO A 168 -12.90 23.12 5.27
C PRO A 168 -12.61 24.59 4.92
N LYS A 169 -13.63 25.33 4.52
CA LYS A 169 -13.52 26.76 4.23
C LYS A 169 -13.67 27.58 5.50
N ASP A 170 -13.21 28.83 5.47
CA ASP A 170 -13.24 29.72 6.64
C ASP A 170 -14.64 29.84 7.26
N GLU A 171 -15.69 29.83 6.44
CA GLU A 171 -17.10 29.89 6.88
C GLU A 171 -17.50 28.60 7.62
N GLU A 172 -17.01 27.43 7.17
CA GLU A 172 -17.24 26.14 7.82
C GLU A 172 -16.47 26.07 9.15
N ILE A 173 -15.20 26.50 9.17
CA ILE A 173 -14.38 26.60 10.39
C ILE A 173 -15.06 27.52 11.42
N GLU A 174 -15.58 28.68 10.99
CA GLU A 174 -16.30 29.60 11.89
C GLU A 174 -17.62 28.98 12.38
N ALA A 175 -18.32 28.23 11.54
CA ALA A 175 -19.52 27.52 11.96
C ALA A 175 -19.17 26.43 13.02
N LEU A 176 -18.06 25.69 12.87
CA LEU A 176 -17.62 24.70 13.84
C LEU A 176 -17.32 25.33 15.22
N ARG A 177 -16.71 26.52 15.27
CA ARG A 177 -16.45 27.25 16.53
C ARG A 177 -17.73 27.56 17.34
N ASN A 178 -18.85 27.70 16.66
CA ASN A 178 -20.14 28.01 17.28
C ASN A 178 -20.90 26.76 17.76
N ILE A 179 -20.40 25.54 17.45
CA ILE A 179 -21.06 24.31 17.89
C ILE A 179 -20.76 24.08 19.37
N LYS A 180 -21.81 23.98 20.17
CA LYS A 180 -21.66 23.56 21.58
C LYS A 180 -21.41 22.06 21.65
N ALA A 181 -20.28 21.68 22.26
CA ALA A 181 -19.98 20.30 22.55
C ALA A 181 -21.07 19.67 23.46
N LYS A 182 -21.52 18.46 23.13
CA LYS A 182 -22.52 17.71 23.92
C LYS A 182 -21.93 17.18 25.22
N GLU A 183 -20.65 16.82 25.20
CA GLU A 183 -19.89 16.36 26.36
C GLU A 183 -18.64 17.23 26.51
N ASN A 184 -18.23 17.47 27.74
CA ASN A 184 -17.09 18.33 28.04
C ASN A 184 -15.79 17.51 28.12
N LEU A 185 -15.42 16.83 26.99
CA LEU A 185 -14.17 16.10 26.90
C LEU A 185 -12.98 17.06 26.85
N LYS A 186 -11.93 16.77 27.59
CA LYS A 186 -10.71 17.57 27.59
C LYS A 186 -9.58 16.83 26.83
N PHE A 187 -8.94 17.51 25.90
CA PHE A 187 -7.74 17.00 25.21
C PHE A 187 -6.46 17.59 25.81
N SER A 188 -5.41 16.77 25.89
CA SER A 188 -4.05 17.23 26.24
C SER A 188 -3.16 17.04 25.02
N ILE A 189 -2.75 18.13 24.37
CA ILE A 189 -1.78 18.11 23.28
C ILE A 189 -0.39 18.04 23.90
N VAL A 190 0.39 17.00 23.62
CA VAL A 190 1.74 16.80 24.17
C VAL A 190 2.79 17.08 23.11
N ILE A 191 3.76 17.92 23.45
CA ILE A 191 4.77 18.44 22.51
C ILE A 191 6.15 18.38 23.16
N PRO A 192 7.00 17.40 22.76
CA PRO A 192 8.43 17.42 23.12
C PRO A 192 9.17 18.41 22.20
N ILE A 193 9.94 19.33 22.76
CA ILE A 193 10.69 20.36 22.01
C ILE A 193 12.17 20.19 22.22
N TYR A 194 12.95 20.32 21.14
CA TYR A 194 14.39 20.42 21.17
C TYR A 194 14.93 21.29 20.02
N ASP A 195 15.60 22.39 20.33
CA ASP A 195 16.24 23.34 19.39
C ASP A 195 15.37 23.78 18.19
N THR A 196 14.08 23.96 18.44
CA THR A 196 13.07 24.30 17.40
C THR A 196 13.12 25.79 17.07
N SER A 197 13.02 26.14 15.78
CA SER A 197 13.01 27.54 15.34
C SER A 197 11.73 28.27 15.76
N ASP A 198 11.84 29.58 16.03
CA ASP A 198 10.68 30.45 16.33
C ASP A 198 9.63 30.38 15.20
N GLU A 199 10.03 30.23 13.94
CA GLU A 199 9.15 30.15 12.78
C GLU A 199 8.26 28.91 12.82
N PHE A 200 8.84 27.74 13.13
CA PHE A 200 8.07 26.49 13.22
C PHE A 200 7.17 26.48 14.45
N LEU A 201 7.68 26.96 15.59
CA LEU A 201 6.86 27.12 16.79
C LEU A 201 5.69 28.08 16.55
N TYR A 202 5.91 29.18 15.81
CA TYR A 202 4.83 30.10 15.44
C TYR A 202 3.74 29.38 14.64
N LEU A 203 4.10 28.67 13.58
CA LEU A 203 3.12 27.96 12.71
C LEU A 203 2.41 26.83 13.46
N LEU A 204 3.12 26.09 14.32
CA LEU A 204 2.51 25.07 15.17
C LEU A 204 1.49 25.67 16.14
N PHE A 205 1.92 26.66 16.94
CA PHE A 205 1.04 27.28 17.94
C PHE A 205 -0.11 28.08 17.31
N GLU A 206 0.08 28.66 16.12
CA GLU A 206 -1.03 29.20 15.34
C GLU A 206 -2.07 28.13 15.05
N SER A 207 -1.65 26.96 14.54
CA SER A 207 -2.56 25.85 14.23
C SER A 207 -3.28 25.32 15.47
N ILE A 208 -2.61 25.26 16.62
CA ILE A 208 -3.20 24.83 17.90
C ILE A 208 -4.17 25.88 18.46
N LEU A 209 -3.78 27.16 18.48
CA LEU A 209 -4.62 28.22 19.03
C LEU A 209 -5.82 28.57 18.16
N CYS A 210 -5.80 28.18 16.88
CA CYS A 210 -6.92 28.31 15.94
C CYS A 210 -7.89 27.12 15.95
N GLN A 211 -7.71 26.12 16.82
CA GLN A 211 -8.62 24.98 16.89
C GLN A 211 -10.08 25.40 17.12
N THR A 212 -10.99 24.72 16.45
CA THR A 212 -12.42 24.95 16.57
C THR A 212 -13.02 24.35 17.84
N TYR A 213 -12.42 23.30 18.39
CA TYR A 213 -12.74 22.72 19.70
C TYR A 213 -11.87 23.36 20.77
N ILE A 214 -12.47 23.91 21.83
CA ILE A 214 -11.78 24.79 22.78
C ILE A 214 -11.43 24.17 24.12
N ASN A 215 -11.93 22.98 24.47
CA ASN A 215 -11.61 22.34 25.75
C ASN A 215 -10.36 21.46 25.63
N TYR A 216 -9.21 22.10 25.60
CA TYR A 216 -7.91 21.40 25.56
C TYR A 216 -6.87 22.14 26.41
N GLU A 217 -5.77 21.46 26.65
CA GLU A 217 -4.56 22.01 27.22
C GLU A 217 -3.34 21.59 26.36
N VAL A 218 -2.24 22.32 26.50
CA VAL A 218 -0.99 22.01 25.81
C VAL A 218 0.09 21.73 26.86
N CYS A 219 0.70 20.55 26.77
CA CYS A 219 1.76 20.09 27.66
C CYS A 219 3.09 20.09 26.90
N VAL A 220 3.94 21.06 27.15
CA VAL A 220 5.22 21.26 26.48
C VAL A 220 6.35 20.81 27.40
N VAL A 221 7.28 20.02 26.87
CA VAL A 221 8.58 19.75 27.52
C VAL A 221 9.66 20.28 26.60
N ASP A 222 10.39 21.30 27.06
CA ASP A 222 11.48 21.91 26.32
C ASP A 222 12.83 21.44 26.90
N ALA A 223 13.54 20.63 26.11
CA ALA A 223 14.84 20.05 26.44
C ALA A 223 16.01 20.79 25.74
N THR A 224 15.79 22.01 25.27
CA THR A 224 16.80 22.78 24.55
C THR A 224 17.94 23.18 25.44
N ASN A 225 19.16 22.83 25.05
CA ASN A 225 20.39 23.31 25.74
C ASN A 225 20.75 24.70 25.26
N TYR A 226 20.32 25.72 25.98
CA TYR A 226 20.51 27.14 25.62
C TYR A 226 21.95 27.61 25.51
N ASN A 227 22.93 26.86 26.00
CA ASN A 227 24.36 27.18 25.86
C ASN A 227 24.91 26.78 24.49
N ASN A 228 24.31 25.79 23.85
CA ASN A 228 24.83 25.20 22.61
C ASN A 228 23.78 25.10 21.47
N CYS A 229 22.60 25.68 21.64
CA CYS A 229 21.52 25.62 20.62
C CYS A 229 21.61 26.81 19.64
N LYS A 230 21.01 26.62 18.44
CA LYS A 230 20.84 27.69 17.45
C LYS A 230 19.63 28.56 17.77
N ASN A 231 18.59 27.97 18.35
CA ASN A 231 17.29 28.58 18.60
C ASN A 231 17.06 28.76 20.10
N ASN A 232 16.10 29.58 20.46
CA ASN A 232 15.75 29.82 21.85
C ASN A 232 14.20 29.74 22.04
N PRO A 233 13.62 28.52 22.08
CA PRO A 233 12.20 28.33 22.33
C PRO A 233 11.66 29.04 23.56
N LYS A 234 12.50 29.22 24.61
CA LYS A 234 12.11 29.93 25.82
C LYS A 234 11.66 31.37 25.54
N ARG A 235 12.38 32.10 24.66
CA ARG A 235 11.98 33.46 24.26
C ARG A 235 10.67 33.48 23.49
N PHE A 236 10.41 32.44 22.69
CA PHE A 236 9.11 32.29 22.00
C PHE A 236 8.01 32.18 23.04
N PHE A 237 8.12 31.28 24.01
CA PHE A 237 7.10 31.09 25.05
C PHE A 237 6.96 32.32 25.98
N GLU A 238 8.03 33.00 26.33
CA GLU A 238 7.98 34.26 27.09
C GLU A 238 7.12 35.31 26.36
N LYS A 239 7.26 35.44 25.05
CA LYS A 239 6.43 36.32 24.22
C LYS A 239 4.99 35.79 24.08
N LEU A 240 4.79 34.48 23.89
CA LEU A 240 3.50 33.86 23.73
C LEU A 240 2.64 34.06 24.99
N LEU A 241 3.23 33.95 26.16
CA LEU A 241 2.53 34.06 27.45
C LEU A 241 2.42 35.53 27.95
N ASP A 242 3.07 36.49 27.30
CA ASP A 242 2.94 37.91 27.62
C ASP A 242 1.60 38.45 27.06
N LYS A 243 0.67 38.77 27.96
CA LYS A 243 -0.81 38.93 27.89
C LYS A 243 -1.40 39.86 26.80
N LYS A 244 -0.84 40.02 25.61
CA LYS A 244 -1.34 40.93 24.57
C LYS A 244 -1.38 40.35 23.15
N ASN A 245 -1.91 39.11 22.99
CA ASN A 245 -2.01 38.48 21.66
C ASN A 245 -0.72 38.67 20.82
N PRO A 246 0.43 38.16 21.25
CA PRO A 246 1.73 38.46 20.67
C PRO A 246 1.88 37.93 19.26
N LEU A 247 1.04 36.95 18.85
CA LEU A 247 1.06 36.34 17.53
C LEU A 247 0.12 37.00 16.53
N GLY A 248 -0.69 38.00 16.97
CA GLY A 248 -1.65 38.70 16.09
C GLY A 248 -2.79 37.84 15.58
N ILE A 249 -3.07 36.71 16.24
CA ILE A 249 -4.10 35.73 15.85
C ILE A 249 -5.48 36.35 16.03
N LYS A 250 -6.21 36.56 14.95
CA LYS A 250 -7.51 37.26 14.93
C LYS A 250 -8.63 36.55 15.69
N SER A 251 -8.52 35.25 15.92
CA SER A 251 -9.59 34.41 16.51
C SER A 251 -9.35 34.07 17.99
N PHE A 252 -8.40 34.74 18.64
CA PHE A 252 -8.03 34.43 20.01
C PHE A 252 -9.05 35.08 20.98
N ASN A 253 -9.74 34.26 21.81
CA ASN A 253 -10.50 34.77 22.97
C ASN A 253 -9.48 35.27 24.02
N ASP A 254 -9.80 36.35 24.73
CA ASP A 254 -8.94 37.01 25.74
C ASP A 254 -8.60 36.14 26.98
N ASN A 255 -8.55 34.83 26.85
CA ASN A 255 -8.17 33.90 27.91
C ASN A 255 -6.66 33.97 28.16
N ASP A 256 -6.27 33.86 29.42
CA ASP A 256 -4.87 33.81 29.80
C ASP A 256 -4.26 32.46 29.31
N LEU A 257 -3.30 32.53 28.37
CA LEU A 257 -2.66 31.34 27.81
C LEU A 257 -1.98 30.48 28.88
N SER A 258 -1.56 31.08 29.99
CA SER A 258 -0.95 30.37 31.12
C SER A 258 -1.91 29.40 31.80
N ASP A 259 -3.22 29.54 31.61
CA ASP A 259 -4.22 28.65 32.21
C ASP A 259 -4.28 27.28 31.53
N PHE A 260 -3.88 27.20 30.26
CA PHE A 260 -3.94 25.95 29.49
C PHE A 260 -2.65 25.54 28.79
N ILE A 261 -1.61 26.39 28.73
CA ILE A 261 -0.27 26.01 28.25
C ILE A 261 0.62 25.75 29.46
N LYS A 262 1.00 24.49 29.64
CA LYS A 262 1.92 24.02 30.68
C LYS A 262 3.28 23.77 30.07
N ILE A 263 4.33 24.44 30.58
CA ILE A 263 5.69 24.30 30.06
C ILE A 263 6.62 23.80 31.16
N LYS A 264 7.36 22.75 30.85
CA LYS A 264 8.44 22.21 31.68
C LYS A 264 9.76 22.33 30.94
N TYR A 265 10.65 23.13 31.47
CA TYR A 265 12.05 23.24 31.00
C TYR A 265 12.91 22.17 31.66
N ILE A 266 13.74 21.47 30.90
CA ILE A 266 14.69 20.48 31.39
C ILE A 266 16.08 20.81 30.86
N ASP A 267 17.09 20.63 31.72
CA ASP A 267 18.48 21.07 31.44
C ASP A 267 19.23 20.13 30.48
N GLU A 268 18.75 18.88 30.34
CA GLU A 268 19.38 17.83 29.55
C GLU A 268 18.40 17.13 28.67
N ASN A 269 18.64 17.15 27.36
CA ASN A 269 17.89 16.33 26.39
C ASN A 269 18.38 14.87 26.45
N LYS A 270 17.56 13.98 27.01
CA LYS A 270 17.88 12.55 27.09
C LYS A 270 17.46 11.83 25.82
N SER A 271 16.21 11.98 25.40
CA SER A 271 15.66 11.38 24.18
C SER A 271 14.28 11.96 23.87
N ILE A 272 13.77 11.70 22.65
CA ILE A 272 12.40 12.07 22.29
C ILE A 272 11.41 11.35 23.22
N ALA A 273 11.57 10.05 23.42
CA ALA A 273 10.72 9.24 24.30
C ALA A 273 10.68 9.76 25.74
N ASP A 274 11.84 10.10 26.32
CA ASP A 274 11.89 10.65 27.68
C ASP A 274 11.13 11.99 27.79
N ASN A 275 11.29 12.86 26.78
CA ASN A 275 10.62 14.16 26.76
C ASN A 275 9.10 13.99 26.56
N THR A 276 8.67 13.10 25.65
CA THR A 276 7.25 12.76 25.45
C THR A 276 6.64 12.17 26.73
N ASN A 277 7.32 11.26 27.41
CA ASN A 277 6.88 10.71 28.70
C ASN A 277 6.63 11.79 29.76
N LEU A 278 7.51 12.78 29.85
CA LEU A 278 7.32 13.90 30.76
C LEU A 278 6.12 14.79 30.36
N ALA A 279 5.89 14.97 29.06
CA ALA A 279 4.74 15.75 28.57
C ALA A 279 3.41 14.98 28.81
N ILE A 280 3.36 13.66 28.58
CA ILE A 280 2.21 12.82 28.89
C ILE A 280 1.91 12.82 30.39
N ALA A 281 2.94 12.81 31.24
CA ALA A 281 2.76 12.87 32.70
C ALA A 281 2.17 14.19 33.21
N MET A 282 2.25 15.28 32.42
CA MET A 282 1.61 16.57 32.72
C MET A 282 0.14 16.62 32.25
N ALA A 283 -0.27 15.70 31.38
CA ALA A 283 -1.58 15.67 30.78
C ALA A 283 -2.68 15.34 31.81
N SER A 284 -3.75 16.15 31.83
CA SER A 284 -4.91 15.98 32.69
C SER A 284 -6.23 15.82 31.91
N GLY A 285 -6.15 15.77 30.58
CA GLY A 285 -7.30 15.57 29.71
C GLY A 285 -7.75 14.10 29.64
N ASP A 286 -8.95 13.90 29.12
CA ASP A 286 -9.53 12.57 28.89
C ASP A 286 -8.80 11.81 27.78
N TYR A 287 -8.22 12.55 26.84
CA TYR A 287 -7.44 12.03 25.72
C TYR A 287 -6.13 12.81 25.54
N VAL A 288 -5.09 12.10 25.14
CA VAL A 288 -3.76 12.65 24.82
C VAL A 288 -3.57 12.66 23.30
N VAL A 289 -3.18 13.79 22.77
CA VAL A 289 -2.91 14.03 21.34
C VAL A 289 -1.40 14.17 21.16
N LEU A 290 -0.79 13.28 20.39
CA LEU A 290 0.64 13.32 20.08
C LEU A 290 0.90 14.33 18.96
N CYS A 291 1.84 15.26 19.17
CA CYS A 291 2.14 16.29 18.20
C CYS A 291 3.62 16.63 18.21
N ASP A 292 4.27 16.61 17.06
CA ASP A 292 5.66 17.00 16.90
C ASP A 292 5.82 18.52 16.87
N HIS A 293 7.01 19.00 17.26
CA HIS A 293 7.27 20.41 17.54
C HIS A 293 7.48 21.28 16.28
N ASP A 294 7.60 20.68 15.11
CA ASP A 294 7.88 21.34 13.83
C ASP A 294 6.75 21.17 12.79
N ASP A 295 5.63 20.57 13.19
CA ASP A 295 4.50 20.24 12.33
C ASP A 295 3.31 21.20 12.47
N ALA A 296 2.14 20.85 11.93
CA ALA A 296 0.92 21.62 12.08
C ALA A 296 -0.34 20.76 12.09
N LEU A 297 -1.37 21.19 12.82
CA LEU A 297 -2.71 20.60 12.81
C LEU A 297 -3.63 21.36 11.85
N THR A 298 -4.65 20.69 11.29
CA THR A 298 -5.77 21.42 10.69
C THR A 298 -6.58 22.11 11.78
N TYR A 299 -7.28 23.21 11.47
CA TYR A 299 -8.02 23.98 12.50
C TYR A 299 -9.24 23.24 13.07
N ASP A 300 -9.72 22.22 12.38
CA ASP A 300 -10.83 21.34 12.79
C ASP A 300 -10.37 20.04 13.44
N ALA A 301 -9.05 19.81 13.60
CA ALA A 301 -8.51 18.53 14.03
C ALA A 301 -9.11 18.02 15.35
N LEU A 302 -9.09 18.82 16.41
CA LEU A 302 -9.66 18.42 17.70
C LEU A 302 -11.18 18.24 17.65
N TYR A 303 -11.88 19.00 16.80
CA TYR A 303 -13.32 18.82 16.61
C TYR A 303 -13.65 17.49 15.91
N GLU A 304 -12.87 17.10 14.91
CA GLU A 304 -13.05 15.81 14.23
C GLU A 304 -12.73 14.63 15.16
N VAL A 305 -11.69 14.76 16.00
CA VAL A 305 -11.42 13.77 17.06
C VAL A 305 -12.59 13.68 18.05
N TYR A 306 -13.10 14.82 18.50
CA TYR A 306 -14.30 14.88 19.34
C TYR A 306 -15.50 14.18 18.67
N ASN A 307 -15.76 14.45 17.40
CA ASN A 307 -16.82 13.82 16.62
C ASN A 307 -16.66 12.30 16.51
N ALA A 308 -15.44 11.82 16.29
CA ALA A 308 -15.14 10.40 16.24
C ALA A 308 -15.50 9.73 17.58
N ILE A 309 -15.13 10.34 18.71
CA ILE A 309 -15.47 9.86 20.05
C ILE A 309 -16.98 9.90 20.30
N MET A 310 -17.67 10.97 19.84
CA MET A 310 -19.12 11.04 19.99
C MET A 310 -19.87 9.98 19.18
N THR A 311 -19.29 9.56 18.04
CA THR A 311 -19.83 8.50 17.18
C THR A 311 -19.54 7.12 17.73
N ASN A 312 -18.33 6.91 18.30
CA ASN A 312 -17.92 5.69 18.96
C ASN A 312 -17.42 6.01 20.38
N LYS A 313 -18.30 5.84 21.38
CA LYS A 313 -18.00 6.15 22.79
C LYS A 313 -16.91 5.25 23.42
N ASP A 314 -16.66 4.12 22.81
CA ASP A 314 -15.65 3.15 23.24
C ASP A 314 -14.29 3.41 22.60
N ALA A 315 -14.14 4.45 21.78
CA ALA A 315 -12.87 4.80 21.12
C ALA A 315 -11.74 4.98 22.16
N GLU A 316 -10.69 4.19 22.05
CA GLU A 316 -9.52 4.22 22.93
C GLU A 316 -8.25 4.69 22.19
N LEU A 317 -8.10 4.33 20.91
CA LEU A 317 -6.99 4.70 20.05
C LEU A 317 -7.54 5.25 18.73
N ILE A 318 -7.19 6.48 18.39
CA ILE A 318 -7.73 7.18 17.23
C ILE A 318 -6.57 7.66 16.38
N TYR A 319 -6.64 7.47 15.06
CA TYR A 319 -5.66 8.00 14.11
C TYR A 319 -6.36 8.63 12.91
N SER A 320 -5.67 9.54 12.22
CA SER A 320 -6.22 10.23 11.05
C SER A 320 -5.34 10.05 9.82
N ASP A 321 -5.84 10.47 8.66
CA ASP A 321 -5.02 10.72 7.50
C ASP A 321 -4.07 11.89 7.76
N GLU A 322 -2.95 11.94 7.03
CA GLU A 322 -1.94 12.99 7.10
C GLU A 322 -1.43 13.34 5.70
N ASP A 323 -0.74 14.44 5.59
CA ASP A 323 0.02 14.82 4.40
C ASP A 323 1.34 15.50 4.78
N LYS A 324 2.07 15.92 3.78
CA LYS A 324 3.28 16.71 3.97
C LYS A 324 3.07 18.13 3.52
N VAL A 325 3.73 19.06 4.20
CA VAL A 325 3.68 20.49 3.90
C VAL A 325 5.07 21.08 3.82
N ASP A 326 5.25 22.13 3.03
CA ASP A 326 6.50 22.89 2.98
C ASP A 326 6.75 23.69 4.26
N THR A 327 7.91 24.35 4.35
CA THR A 327 8.31 25.10 5.54
C THR A 327 7.43 26.30 5.87
N LYS A 328 6.52 26.72 4.96
CA LYS A 328 5.66 27.90 5.11
C LYS A 328 4.18 27.59 5.21
N ASN A 329 3.78 26.33 5.15
CA ASN A 329 2.38 25.90 5.02
C ASN A 329 1.68 26.39 3.74
N GLU A 330 2.41 26.55 2.64
CA GLU A 330 1.88 27.06 1.38
C GLU A 330 1.63 25.94 0.34
N SER A 331 2.35 24.83 0.42
CA SER A 331 2.28 23.74 -0.57
C SER A 331 2.17 22.38 0.13
N TYR A 332 1.09 21.66 -0.16
CA TYR A 332 0.79 20.34 0.40
C TYR A 332 1.11 19.25 -0.62
N PHE A 333 1.66 18.12 -0.17
CA PHE A 333 2.08 17.02 -1.04
C PHE A 333 2.12 15.68 -0.31
N GLU A 334 2.24 14.59 -1.05
CA GLU A 334 2.40 13.22 -0.55
C GLU A 334 1.38 12.84 0.55
N PRO A 335 0.05 12.88 0.28
CA PRO A 335 -0.94 12.48 1.26
C PRO A 335 -0.84 11.01 1.60
N ALA A 336 -1.04 10.66 2.86
CA ALA A 336 -1.22 9.30 3.35
C ALA A 336 -2.68 9.08 3.74
N PHE A 337 -3.50 8.65 2.77
CA PHE A 337 -4.88 8.22 2.99
C PHE A 337 -4.90 6.77 3.43
N LYS A 338 -5.06 6.58 4.72
CA LYS A 338 -4.90 5.32 5.44
C LYS A 338 -6.14 4.43 5.29
N PRO A 339 -6.04 3.10 5.46
CA PRO A 339 -7.19 2.23 5.65
C PRO A 339 -7.73 2.33 7.08
N ASP A 340 -8.92 1.75 7.34
CA ASP A 340 -9.34 1.42 8.68
C ASP A 340 -8.35 0.40 9.31
N PHE A 341 -8.51 0.11 10.60
CA PHE A 341 -7.52 -0.70 11.31
C PHE A 341 -7.19 -2.01 10.58
N ASN A 342 -5.91 -2.24 10.37
CA ASN A 342 -5.35 -3.35 9.62
C ASN A 342 -4.09 -3.85 10.35
N LEU A 343 -4.24 -4.96 11.09
CA LEU A 343 -3.17 -5.46 11.95
C LEU A 343 -1.95 -5.92 11.13
N ASP A 344 -2.18 -6.70 10.07
CA ASP A 344 -1.08 -7.24 9.27
C ASP A 344 -0.34 -6.13 8.51
N MET A 345 -1.05 -5.05 8.12
CA MET A 345 -0.41 -3.85 7.61
C MET A 345 0.40 -3.13 8.69
N LEU A 346 -0.13 -3.00 9.92
CA LEU A 346 0.58 -2.37 11.02
C LEU A 346 1.85 -3.13 11.40
N LEU A 347 1.85 -4.45 11.30
CA LEU A 347 3.04 -5.29 11.52
C LEU A 347 4.03 -5.25 10.33
N SER A 348 3.63 -4.67 9.19
CA SER A 348 4.47 -4.51 8.01
C SER A 348 5.01 -3.08 7.84
N VAL A 349 4.35 -2.08 8.40
CA VAL A 349 4.73 -0.65 8.32
C VAL A 349 4.01 0.15 9.40
N ASN A 350 4.71 1.11 10.04
CA ASN A 350 4.05 2.09 10.91
C ASN A 350 3.22 3.06 10.05
N TYR A 351 1.92 2.76 9.86
CA TYR A 351 1.04 3.64 9.09
C TYR A 351 0.17 4.56 9.97
N PHE A 352 0.16 4.38 11.29
CA PHE A 352 -0.61 5.24 12.19
C PHE A 352 -0.05 6.66 12.23
N CYS A 353 1.24 6.79 12.51
CA CYS A 353 1.97 8.08 12.58
C CYS A 353 1.13 9.20 13.23
N HIS A 354 0.69 10.18 12.46
CA HIS A 354 -0.05 11.37 12.91
C HIS A 354 -1.43 11.45 12.21
N LEU A 355 -2.44 12.14 12.74
CA LEU A 355 -2.57 12.55 14.11
C LEU A 355 -3.02 11.36 14.94
N THR A 356 -2.26 10.97 15.96
CA THR A 356 -2.68 9.90 16.87
C THR A 356 -3.17 10.49 18.20
N THR A 357 -4.36 10.06 18.61
CA THR A 357 -5.02 10.45 19.86
C THR A 357 -5.35 9.22 20.68
N ILE A 358 -4.99 9.22 21.95
CA ILE A 358 -5.03 8.06 22.84
C ILE A 358 -5.84 8.42 24.08
N LYS A 359 -6.80 7.56 24.45
CA LYS A 359 -7.56 7.70 25.69
C LYS A 359 -6.62 7.63 26.88
N LYS A 360 -6.71 8.61 27.79
CA LYS A 360 -5.79 8.70 28.93
C LYS A 360 -5.83 7.44 29.80
N SER A 361 -7.02 6.85 30.01
CA SER A 361 -7.15 5.62 30.78
C SER A 361 -6.42 4.42 30.14
N LEU A 362 -6.34 4.35 28.81
CA LEU A 362 -5.56 3.30 28.11
C LEU A 362 -4.05 3.50 28.31
N LEU A 363 -3.59 4.75 28.26
CA LEU A 363 -2.19 5.09 28.60
C LEU A 363 -1.86 4.78 30.06
N ASP A 364 -2.78 5.08 30.99
CA ASP A 364 -2.58 4.78 32.40
C ASP A 364 -2.48 3.27 32.65
N GLU A 365 -3.32 2.48 31.98
CA GLU A 365 -3.25 1.03 32.05
C GLU A 365 -1.92 0.49 31.49
N LEU A 366 -1.44 1.03 30.37
CA LEU A 366 -0.14 0.69 29.81
C LEU A 366 0.98 1.07 30.78
N TYR A 367 0.91 2.26 31.39
CA TYR A 367 1.89 2.71 32.37
C TYR A 367 1.93 1.83 33.63
N GLU A 368 0.77 1.38 34.13
CA GLU A 368 0.72 0.47 35.27
C GLU A 368 1.41 -0.87 34.97
N LYS A 369 1.31 -1.34 33.72
CA LYS A 369 1.95 -2.57 33.26
C LYS A 369 3.45 -2.38 33.04
N ASP A 370 3.84 -1.39 32.26
CA ASP A 370 5.20 -1.25 31.71
C ASP A 370 6.05 -0.19 32.45
N LYS A 371 5.41 0.63 33.32
CA LYS A 371 5.98 1.78 34.05
C LYS A 371 6.57 2.88 33.15
N MET A 372 6.21 2.85 31.85
CA MET A 372 6.57 3.84 30.82
C MET A 372 5.48 3.96 29.79
N TYR A 373 5.31 5.14 29.20
CA TYR A 373 4.51 5.33 27.98
C TYR A 373 5.34 4.96 26.76
N GLU A 374 6.28 5.81 26.34
CA GLU A 374 7.28 5.51 25.31
C GLU A 374 8.54 4.93 25.95
N ARG A 375 9.16 3.96 25.30
CA ARG A 375 10.37 3.27 25.77
C ARG A 375 11.61 3.84 25.10
N PRO A 376 12.56 4.46 25.82
CA PRO A 376 13.74 5.10 25.22
C PRO A 376 14.65 4.18 24.42
N GLU A 377 14.66 2.87 24.72
CA GLU A 377 15.40 1.87 23.96
C GLU A 377 14.89 1.67 22.53
N TYR A 378 13.69 2.20 22.21
CA TYR A 378 13.10 2.20 20.87
C TYR A 378 13.15 3.58 20.19
N ASN A 379 13.99 4.49 20.64
CA ASN A 379 14.13 5.81 20.02
C ASN A 379 14.25 5.72 18.49
N GLY A 380 13.55 6.61 17.78
CA GLY A 380 13.39 6.60 16.32
C GLY A 380 12.24 5.74 15.81
N ALA A 381 11.72 4.81 16.66
CA ALA A 381 10.51 4.03 16.47
C ALA A 381 9.70 3.97 17.78
N GLN A 382 9.86 4.95 18.68
CA GLN A 382 9.22 4.99 20.01
C GLN A 382 7.69 5.10 19.92
N ASP A 383 7.20 5.84 18.94
CA ASP A 383 5.78 5.97 18.60
C ASP A 383 5.21 4.62 18.09
N TYR A 384 5.93 3.96 17.20
CA TYR A 384 5.56 2.66 16.67
C TYR A 384 5.50 1.60 17.77
N ASP A 385 6.51 1.55 18.64
CA ASP A 385 6.51 0.71 19.84
C ASP A 385 5.29 0.99 20.73
N LEU A 386 4.99 2.28 20.98
CA LEU A 386 3.82 2.67 21.75
C LEU A 386 2.52 2.16 21.12
N PHE A 387 2.34 2.37 19.81
CA PHE A 387 1.14 1.94 19.10
C PHE A 387 0.97 0.43 19.12
N LEU A 388 2.02 -0.33 18.86
CA LEU A 388 1.98 -1.80 18.91
C LEU A 388 1.62 -2.32 20.31
N ARG A 389 2.13 -1.71 21.39
CA ARG A 389 1.78 -2.08 22.76
C ARG A 389 0.34 -1.73 23.11
N LEU A 390 -0.16 -0.57 22.68
CA LEU A 390 -1.56 -0.17 22.88
C LEU A 390 -2.52 -1.09 22.11
N VAL A 391 -2.23 -1.38 20.84
CA VAL A 391 -3.00 -2.34 20.03
C VAL A 391 -3.00 -3.72 20.68
N ASN A 392 -1.86 -4.18 21.15
CA ASN A 392 -1.74 -5.46 21.85
C ASN A 392 -2.54 -5.49 23.18
N LEU A 393 -2.58 -4.37 23.89
CA LEU A 393 -3.38 -4.23 25.10
C LEU A 393 -4.89 -4.33 24.78
N ILE A 394 -5.37 -3.64 23.75
CA ILE A 394 -6.77 -3.69 23.28
C ILE A 394 -7.15 -5.11 22.85
N ILE A 395 -6.33 -5.73 22.03
CA ILE A 395 -6.55 -7.11 21.55
C ILE A 395 -6.59 -8.07 22.75
N ASN A 396 -5.61 -8.01 23.63
CA ASN A 396 -5.50 -8.95 24.75
C ASN A 396 -6.63 -8.82 25.78
N LYS A 397 -7.26 -7.64 25.93
CA LYS A 397 -8.44 -7.43 26.77
C LYS A 397 -9.66 -8.17 26.23
N THR A 398 -9.82 -8.18 24.92
CA THR A 398 -11.02 -8.69 24.24
C THR A 398 -10.83 -10.11 23.70
N TYR A 399 -9.59 -10.62 23.67
CA TYR A 399 -9.25 -11.92 23.08
C TYR A 399 -9.97 -13.08 23.77
N LYS A 400 -10.77 -13.81 22.98
CA LYS A 400 -11.49 -15.00 23.41
C LYS A 400 -11.63 -16.00 22.25
N ASP A 401 -11.17 -17.22 22.46
CA ASP A 401 -11.36 -18.36 21.55
C ASP A 401 -10.95 -18.06 20.08
N GLY A 402 -9.84 -17.33 19.90
CA GLY A 402 -9.30 -16.97 18.58
C GLY A 402 -9.93 -15.75 17.94
N SER A 403 -10.85 -15.06 18.61
CA SER A 403 -11.43 -13.79 18.18
C SER A 403 -11.10 -12.66 19.15
N TYR A 404 -11.09 -11.43 18.65
CA TYR A 404 -10.85 -10.22 19.42
C TYR A 404 -11.60 -9.04 18.81
N ASP A 405 -11.81 -7.99 19.59
CA ASP A 405 -12.50 -6.77 19.15
C ASP A 405 -11.51 -5.61 19.08
N THR A 406 -11.48 -4.94 17.94
CA THR A 406 -10.66 -3.75 17.67
C THR A 406 -11.51 -2.52 17.34
N SER A 407 -12.80 -2.57 17.59
CA SER A 407 -13.73 -1.47 17.30
C SER A 407 -13.44 -0.18 18.08
N SER A 408 -12.65 -0.28 19.17
CA SER A 408 -12.14 0.87 19.90
C SER A 408 -10.95 1.57 19.23
N ILE A 409 -10.40 1.00 18.13
CA ILE A 409 -9.39 1.65 17.28
C ILE A 409 -10.12 2.33 16.13
N VAL A 410 -10.07 3.66 16.08
CA VAL A 410 -10.91 4.46 15.19
C VAL A 410 -10.05 5.25 14.20
N HIS A 411 -10.39 5.16 12.91
CA HIS A 411 -9.77 5.94 11.85
C HIS A 411 -10.64 7.14 11.46
N ILE A 412 -10.06 8.33 11.45
CA ILE A 412 -10.68 9.55 10.92
C ILE A 412 -10.19 9.74 9.47
N LYS A 413 -11.07 9.53 8.50
CA LYS A 413 -10.77 9.54 7.05
C LYS A 413 -10.64 10.97 6.49
N LYS A 414 -9.88 11.80 7.21
CA LYS A 414 -9.57 13.20 6.88
C LYS A 414 -8.12 13.48 7.21
N VAL A 415 -7.49 14.33 6.40
CA VAL A 415 -6.18 14.90 6.75
C VAL A 415 -6.37 15.89 7.88
N LEU A 416 -5.83 15.57 9.06
CA LEU A 416 -5.88 16.40 10.26
C LEU A 416 -4.49 16.87 10.70
N TYR A 417 -3.46 16.40 10.05
CA TYR A 417 -2.06 16.64 10.40
C TYR A 417 -1.21 16.90 9.17
N HIS A 418 -0.32 17.88 9.24
CA HIS A 418 0.62 18.27 8.20
C HIS A 418 2.04 18.08 8.68
N TRP A 419 2.72 17.10 8.13
CA TRP A 419 4.12 16.81 8.43
C TRP A 419 5.03 17.78 7.65
N ARG A 420 5.72 18.66 8.37
CA ARG A 420 6.58 19.68 7.75
C ARG A 420 7.89 19.12 7.26
N CYS A 421 8.17 19.32 5.97
CA CYS A 421 9.40 18.88 5.35
C CYS A 421 10.44 20.01 5.30
N HIS A 422 11.54 19.87 6.03
CA HIS A 422 12.67 20.78 6.00
C HIS A 422 14.01 20.06 5.89
N LYS A 423 15.13 20.83 5.71
CA LYS A 423 16.45 20.24 5.41
C LYS A 423 17.05 19.43 6.56
N GLU A 424 16.65 19.69 7.77
CA GLU A 424 17.16 19.07 9.00
C GLU A 424 16.23 17.96 9.53
N SER A 425 15.08 17.70 8.89
CA SER A 425 14.18 16.62 9.30
C SER A 425 14.89 15.26 9.18
N THR A 426 14.60 14.35 10.10
CA THR A 426 15.15 12.98 10.18
C THR A 426 15.02 12.19 8.87
N ALA A 427 14.20 12.66 7.95
CA ALA A 427 13.98 12.05 6.63
C ALA A 427 15.23 12.00 5.72
N LYS A 428 16.35 12.68 6.03
CA LYS A 428 17.52 12.79 5.14
C LYS A 428 18.81 12.14 5.62
N ASN A 429 18.94 11.74 6.89
CA ASN A 429 20.17 11.14 7.40
C ASN A 429 20.05 9.58 7.38
N TYR A 430 20.89 8.92 6.58
CA TYR A 430 20.88 7.47 6.41
C TYR A 430 21.16 6.72 7.73
N ASP A 431 22.13 7.19 8.53
CA ASP A 431 22.47 6.54 9.80
C ASP A 431 21.34 6.65 10.84
N SER A 432 20.63 7.78 10.87
CA SER A 432 19.46 7.94 11.74
C SER A 432 18.29 7.04 11.33
N LYS A 433 18.19 6.69 10.05
CA LYS A 433 17.17 5.77 9.55
C LYS A 433 17.44 4.32 9.91
N MET A 434 18.71 3.90 9.96
CA MET A 434 19.06 2.51 10.26
C MET A 434 18.67 2.11 11.68
N TYR A 435 19.06 2.91 12.70
CA TYR A 435 18.71 2.57 14.08
C TYR A 435 17.20 2.61 14.33
N ALA A 436 16.48 3.53 13.68
CA ALA A 436 15.01 3.60 13.76
C ALA A 436 14.37 2.33 13.18
N PHE A 437 14.89 1.86 12.04
CA PHE A 437 14.44 0.63 11.42
C PHE A 437 14.68 -0.60 12.34
N GLU A 438 15.90 -0.77 12.87
CA GLU A 438 16.24 -1.85 13.80
C GLU A 438 15.38 -1.82 15.09
N ASN A 439 15.03 -0.63 15.55
CA ASN A 439 14.15 -0.50 16.71
C ASN A 439 12.69 -0.83 16.36
N GLY A 440 12.25 -0.56 15.14
CA GLY A 440 10.95 -1.03 14.63
C GLY A 440 10.87 -2.56 14.53
N GLU A 441 11.92 -3.23 14.04
CA GLU A 441 12.03 -4.71 14.06
C GLU A 441 11.85 -5.26 15.47
N LYS A 442 12.58 -4.68 16.45
CA LYS A 442 12.46 -5.08 17.86
C LYS A 442 11.06 -4.86 18.43
N ALA A 443 10.41 -3.74 18.06
CA ALA A 443 9.06 -3.43 18.53
C ALA A 443 8.03 -4.46 18.01
N ILE A 444 8.16 -4.87 16.75
CA ILE A 444 7.30 -5.93 16.17
C ILE A 444 7.59 -7.28 16.84
N LEU A 445 8.86 -7.63 17.05
CA LEU A 445 9.22 -8.86 17.79
C LEU A 445 8.65 -8.86 19.21
N ASP A 446 8.64 -7.69 19.86
CA ASP A 446 8.07 -7.55 21.21
C ASP A 446 6.53 -7.68 21.19
N PHE A 447 5.86 -7.17 20.16
CA PHE A 447 4.44 -7.39 19.93
C PHE A 447 4.11 -8.89 19.89
N TYR A 448 4.84 -9.67 19.05
CA TYR A 448 4.62 -11.11 18.93
C TYR A 448 4.82 -11.88 20.23
N LYS A 449 5.76 -11.47 21.08
CA LYS A 449 6.02 -12.09 22.38
C LYS A 449 4.89 -11.86 23.40
N ASN A 450 4.14 -10.77 23.27
CA ASN A 450 3.19 -10.31 24.25
C ASN A 450 1.72 -10.43 23.81
N THR A 451 1.45 -10.80 22.56
CA THR A 451 0.09 -10.97 22.05
C THR A 451 -0.51 -12.32 22.45
N LYS A 452 -1.84 -12.35 22.58
CA LYS A 452 -2.62 -13.59 22.74
C LYS A 452 -3.04 -14.21 21.41
N ILE A 453 -2.84 -13.51 20.29
CA ILE A 453 -3.12 -14.08 18.96
C ILE A 453 -2.19 -15.27 18.74
N ASP A 454 -2.72 -16.35 18.21
CA ASP A 454 -2.03 -17.63 17.98
C ASP A 454 -1.16 -17.60 16.70
N PHE A 455 -0.22 -16.63 16.65
CA PHE A 455 0.75 -16.60 15.56
C PHE A 455 1.62 -17.86 15.56
N PRO A 456 2.04 -18.35 14.38
CA PRO A 456 3.13 -19.32 14.29
C PRO A 456 4.37 -18.77 14.97
N LYS A 457 5.28 -19.67 15.36
CA LYS A 457 6.53 -19.25 15.98
C LYS A 457 7.31 -18.31 15.06
N VAL A 458 7.49 -17.08 15.52
CA VAL A 458 8.30 -16.05 14.86
C VAL A 458 9.78 -16.28 15.22
N LEU A 459 10.65 -16.30 14.22
CA LEU A 459 12.10 -16.38 14.40
C LEU A 459 12.72 -14.99 14.41
N ASP A 460 12.31 -14.14 13.46
CA ASP A 460 12.87 -12.82 13.27
C ASP A 460 11.89 -11.90 12.56
N VAL A 461 12.21 -10.62 12.52
CA VAL A 461 11.59 -9.62 11.66
C VAL A 461 12.72 -8.97 10.87
N GLU A 462 12.62 -8.99 9.56
CA GLU A 462 13.64 -8.51 8.65
C GLU A 462 13.13 -7.33 7.82
N LYS A 463 14.03 -6.66 7.12
CA LYS A 463 13.68 -5.65 6.13
C LYS A 463 12.80 -6.27 5.03
N GLY A 464 11.67 -5.63 4.75
CA GLY A 464 10.79 -5.97 3.64
C GLY A 464 11.37 -5.55 2.27
N HIS A 465 10.50 -5.44 1.27
CA HIS A 465 10.92 -5.11 -0.11
C HIS A 465 11.50 -3.69 -0.25
N ASP A 466 11.20 -2.77 0.68
CA ASP A 466 11.76 -1.42 0.69
C ASP A 466 12.10 -0.98 2.12
N PHE A 467 12.82 0.14 2.25
CA PHE A 467 13.19 0.70 3.56
C PHE A 467 11.95 1.18 4.33
N GLY A 468 11.90 0.85 5.62
CA GLY A 468 10.75 1.16 6.49
C GLY A 468 9.61 0.15 6.39
N LEU A 469 9.78 -0.92 5.57
CA LEU A 469 8.87 -2.05 5.51
C LEU A 469 9.48 -3.25 6.22
N TYR A 470 8.62 -4.06 6.86
CA TYR A 470 9.02 -5.21 7.65
C TYR A 470 8.43 -6.50 7.11
N HIS A 471 9.22 -7.58 7.18
CA HIS A 471 8.83 -8.94 6.85
C HIS A 471 9.05 -9.85 8.05
N THR A 472 8.00 -10.48 8.53
CA THR A 472 8.07 -11.44 9.64
C THR A 472 8.50 -12.81 9.15
N ILE A 473 9.55 -13.35 9.74
CA ILE A 473 10.11 -14.67 9.42
C ILE A 473 9.60 -15.73 10.40
N TYR A 474 8.81 -16.67 9.90
CA TYR A 474 8.27 -17.78 10.67
C TYR A 474 9.17 -19.02 10.66
N ASP A 475 9.06 -19.85 11.72
CA ASP A 475 9.82 -21.10 11.85
C ASP A 475 9.34 -22.16 10.85
N LYS A 476 10.21 -22.55 9.90
CA LYS A 476 9.92 -23.58 8.89
C LYS A 476 10.01 -25.02 9.43
N ASN A 477 10.47 -25.20 10.67
CA ASN A 477 10.57 -26.51 11.31
C ASN A 477 9.32 -26.88 12.13
N GLU A 478 8.32 -26.01 12.20
CA GLU A 478 7.03 -26.33 12.79
C GLU A 478 6.26 -27.36 11.96
N ASP A 479 5.18 -27.90 12.55
CA ASP A 479 4.25 -28.78 11.85
C ASP A 479 3.81 -28.15 10.52
N LEU A 480 4.01 -28.88 9.42
CA LEU A 480 3.66 -28.48 8.07
C LEU A 480 2.45 -29.29 7.59
N PRO A 481 1.23 -28.80 7.81
CA PRO A 481 0.01 -29.49 7.39
C PRO A 481 -0.04 -29.80 5.89
N LEU A 482 -0.72 -30.86 5.50
CA LEU A 482 -0.93 -31.16 4.09
C LEU A 482 -1.72 -30.04 3.40
N VAL A 483 -1.22 -29.58 2.25
CA VAL A 483 -1.89 -28.64 1.35
C VAL A 483 -2.38 -29.39 0.13
N SER A 484 -3.69 -29.37 -0.14
CA SER A 484 -4.25 -29.89 -1.38
C SER A 484 -4.31 -28.77 -2.42
N ILE A 485 -3.58 -28.92 -3.51
CA ILE A 485 -3.52 -27.97 -4.61
C ILE A 485 -4.51 -28.40 -5.66
N ILE A 486 -5.56 -27.60 -5.85
CA ILE A 486 -6.68 -27.88 -6.77
C ILE A 486 -6.44 -27.09 -8.06
N ILE A 487 -6.33 -27.80 -9.18
CA ILE A 487 -6.03 -27.23 -10.49
C ILE A 487 -7.08 -27.67 -11.50
N PRO A 488 -8.04 -26.82 -11.88
CA PRO A 488 -8.88 -27.05 -13.04
C PRO A 488 -8.04 -27.09 -14.32
N ASN A 489 -8.18 -28.13 -15.13
CA ASN A 489 -7.42 -28.25 -16.37
C ASN A 489 -8.30 -28.64 -17.55
N LYS A 490 -8.02 -28.04 -18.70
CA LYS A 490 -8.54 -28.43 -20.01
C LYS A 490 -7.45 -28.18 -21.04
N ASP A 491 -6.98 -29.26 -21.71
CA ASP A 491 -5.86 -29.18 -22.64
C ASP A 491 -4.61 -28.57 -21.98
N HIS A 492 -3.71 -27.92 -22.72
CA HIS A 492 -2.57 -27.15 -22.17
C HIS A 492 -1.65 -27.93 -21.20
N SER A 493 -1.24 -29.16 -21.59
CA SER A 493 -0.38 -30.01 -20.78
C SER A 493 0.96 -29.37 -20.39
N ASP A 494 1.53 -28.53 -21.28
CA ASP A 494 2.80 -27.83 -21.02
C ASP A 494 2.68 -26.78 -19.90
N ASP A 495 1.54 -26.07 -19.86
CA ASP A 495 1.28 -25.10 -18.79
C ASP A 495 1.07 -25.82 -17.45
N LEU A 496 0.31 -26.91 -17.43
CA LEU A 496 0.09 -27.74 -16.25
C LEU A 496 1.42 -28.33 -15.73
N ASP A 497 2.31 -28.79 -16.63
CA ASP A 497 3.64 -29.29 -16.26
C ASP A 497 4.49 -28.20 -15.57
N LEU A 498 4.41 -26.97 -16.08
CA LEU A 498 5.08 -25.81 -15.47
C LEU A 498 4.58 -25.52 -14.04
N VAL A 499 3.25 -25.55 -13.82
CA VAL A 499 2.66 -25.40 -12.47
C VAL A 499 3.20 -26.48 -11.53
N ILE A 500 3.08 -27.77 -11.91
CA ILE A 500 3.49 -28.88 -11.06
C ILE A 500 4.97 -28.82 -10.73
N LYS A 501 5.82 -28.52 -11.72
CA LYS A 501 7.27 -28.41 -11.55
C LYS A 501 7.67 -27.23 -10.68
N SER A 502 7.10 -26.04 -10.93
CA SER A 502 7.43 -24.85 -10.15
C SER A 502 7.07 -25.04 -8.67
N VAL A 503 5.88 -25.56 -8.37
CA VAL A 503 5.45 -25.88 -7.01
C VAL A 503 6.31 -26.97 -6.37
N SER A 504 6.60 -28.07 -7.09
CA SER A 504 7.43 -29.17 -6.57
C SER A 504 8.86 -28.73 -6.25
N ASN A 505 9.37 -27.69 -6.92
CA ASN A 505 10.68 -27.08 -6.66
C ASN A 505 10.67 -26.13 -5.44
N GLY A 506 9.49 -25.75 -4.93
CA GLY A 506 9.35 -24.95 -3.72
C GLY A 506 9.89 -25.65 -2.47
N THR A 507 10.02 -24.91 -1.38
CA THR A 507 10.52 -25.44 -0.09
C THR A 507 9.50 -26.27 0.65
N TYR A 508 8.20 -25.96 0.50
CA TYR A 508 7.09 -26.68 1.12
C TYR A 508 6.82 -28.00 0.39
N LYS A 509 7.08 -29.13 1.04
CA LYS A 509 7.01 -30.46 0.39
C LYS A 509 5.74 -31.25 0.69
N ASN A 510 5.00 -30.92 1.75
CA ASN A 510 3.81 -31.66 2.14
C ASN A 510 2.58 -31.19 1.35
N VAL A 511 2.57 -31.53 0.05
CA VAL A 511 1.51 -31.15 -0.90
C VAL A 511 0.96 -32.36 -1.63
N GLU A 512 -0.32 -32.31 -1.98
CA GLU A 512 -0.96 -33.17 -2.98
C GLU A 512 -1.57 -32.30 -4.08
N PHE A 513 -1.66 -32.83 -5.30
CA PHE A 513 -2.24 -32.16 -6.45
C PHE A 513 -3.55 -32.85 -6.86
N ILE A 514 -4.62 -32.11 -6.93
CA ILE A 514 -5.92 -32.58 -7.45
C ILE A 514 -6.16 -31.87 -8.78
N ILE A 515 -5.80 -32.55 -9.86
CA ILE A 515 -6.01 -32.04 -11.22
C ILE A 515 -7.42 -32.37 -11.65
N CYS A 516 -8.26 -31.36 -11.86
CA CYS A 516 -9.64 -31.54 -12.29
C CYS A 516 -9.77 -31.40 -13.80
N GLU A 517 -9.70 -32.50 -14.50
CA GLU A 517 -9.89 -32.59 -15.95
C GLU A 517 -11.31 -32.20 -16.35
N ASN A 518 -11.47 -31.27 -17.30
CA ASN A 518 -12.76 -30.83 -17.79
C ASN A 518 -12.81 -30.72 -19.32
N ASN A 519 -13.20 -31.81 -19.99
CA ASN A 519 -13.46 -31.88 -21.42
C ASN A 519 -12.26 -31.53 -22.31
N SER A 520 -11.06 -32.03 -21.97
CA SER A 520 -9.88 -31.97 -22.84
C SER A 520 -10.13 -32.77 -24.15
N THR A 521 -9.53 -32.29 -25.21
CA THR A 521 -9.64 -32.91 -26.56
C THR A 521 -8.27 -33.22 -27.16
N ASP A 522 -7.18 -32.63 -26.62
CA ASP A 522 -5.83 -32.89 -27.07
C ASP A 522 -5.29 -34.21 -26.46
N SER A 523 -4.87 -35.14 -27.32
CA SER A 523 -4.30 -36.43 -26.92
C SER A 523 -3.06 -36.29 -26.03
N LYS A 524 -2.24 -35.22 -26.24
CA LYS A 524 -1.06 -34.92 -25.43
C LYS A 524 -1.42 -34.72 -23.96
N THR A 525 -2.56 -34.15 -23.68
CA THR A 525 -3.06 -33.95 -22.31
C THR A 525 -3.28 -35.28 -21.61
N PHE A 526 -3.89 -36.24 -22.29
CA PHE A 526 -4.11 -37.58 -21.73
C PHE A 526 -2.82 -38.39 -21.62
N GLU A 527 -1.90 -38.25 -22.57
CA GLU A 527 -0.54 -38.85 -22.49
C GLU A 527 0.22 -38.26 -21.28
N TYR A 528 0.10 -36.98 -21.05
CA TYR A 528 0.69 -36.33 -19.88
C TYR A 528 0.08 -36.85 -18.58
N TYR A 529 -1.26 -36.96 -18.48
CA TYR A 529 -1.88 -37.56 -17.28
C TYR A 529 -1.42 -38.99 -17.01
N GLU A 530 -1.21 -39.79 -18.07
CA GLU A 530 -0.63 -41.15 -17.91
C GLU A 530 0.78 -41.09 -17.32
N SER A 531 1.60 -40.14 -17.74
CA SER A 531 2.96 -39.98 -17.23
C SER A 531 3.02 -39.57 -15.75
N LEU A 532 1.95 -38.98 -15.19
CA LEU A 532 1.87 -38.57 -13.80
C LEU A 532 1.41 -39.67 -12.83
N LYS A 533 0.97 -40.84 -13.32
CA LYS A 533 0.36 -41.91 -12.48
C LYS A 533 1.27 -42.46 -11.39
N ASP A 534 2.57 -42.39 -11.59
CA ASP A 534 3.54 -42.93 -10.63
C ASP A 534 3.82 -41.98 -9.46
N ASP A 535 3.49 -40.68 -9.59
CA ASP A 535 3.57 -39.72 -8.50
C ASP A 535 2.34 -39.81 -7.59
N LYS A 536 2.51 -40.43 -6.44
CA LYS A 536 1.45 -40.65 -5.45
C LYS A 536 0.81 -39.34 -4.90
N ARG A 537 1.48 -38.22 -5.09
CA ARG A 537 0.96 -36.91 -4.69
C ARG A 537 -0.10 -36.37 -5.67
N ILE A 538 -0.18 -36.93 -6.89
CA ILE A 538 -0.98 -36.42 -7.98
C ILE A 538 -2.20 -37.30 -8.18
N LYS A 539 -3.38 -36.69 -8.19
CA LYS A 539 -4.65 -37.33 -8.47
C LYS A 539 -5.37 -36.56 -9.61
N VAL A 540 -5.62 -37.23 -10.72
CA VAL A 540 -6.41 -36.70 -11.82
C VAL A 540 -7.85 -37.17 -11.64
N VAL A 541 -8.82 -36.23 -11.57
CA VAL A 541 -10.26 -36.48 -11.44
C VAL A 541 -10.98 -35.81 -12.58
N THR A 542 -12.05 -36.44 -13.13
CA THR A 542 -12.74 -35.95 -14.32
C THR A 542 -14.12 -35.39 -13.98
N TYR A 543 -14.32 -34.11 -14.23
CA TYR A 543 -15.62 -33.45 -14.19
C TYR A 543 -16.27 -33.42 -15.58
N LYS A 544 -17.41 -34.10 -15.75
CA LYS A 544 -18.08 -34.31 -17.05
C LYS A 544 -19.08 -33.21 -17.43
N GLY A 545 -19.17 -32.12 -16.67
CA GLY A 545 -20.10 -31.02 -16.93
C GLY A 545 -19.54 -29.96 -17.88
N ASN A 546 -20.42 -29.02 -18.27
CA ASN A 546 -19.97 -27.80 -18.95
C ASN A 546 -19.05 -26.99 -18.04
N PHE A 547 -18.19 -26.17 -18.65
CA PHE A 547 -17.28 -25.33 -17.90
C PHE A 547 -18.03 -24.39 -16.94
N ASN A 548 -17.71 -24.52 -15.68
CA ASN A 548 -18.13 -23.66 -14.59
C ASN A 548 -17.03 -23.76 -13.51
N TYR A 549 -16.27 -22.70 -13.34
CA TYR A 549 -15.11 -22.70 -12.44
C TYR A 549 -15.50 -23.12 -11.02
N SER A 550 -16.60 -22.57 -10.51
CA SER A 550 -17.11 -22.87 -9.17
C SER A 550 -17.44 -24.35 -9.01
N ARG A 551 -18.18 -24.96 -9.98
CA ARG A 551 -18.52 -26.38 -9.93
C ARG A 551 -17.32 -27.29 -10.03
N ILE A 552 -16.37 -26.95 -10.88
CA ILE A 552 -15.15 -27.75 -11.07
C ILE A 552 -14.36 -27.80 -9.77
N ASN A 553 -14.16 -26.66 -9.12
CA ASN A 553 -13.42 -26.59 -7.87
C ASN A 553 -14.20 -27.24 -6.70
N ASN A 554 -15.50 -27.05 -6.60
CA ASN A 554 -16.32 -27.74 -5.60
C ASN A 554 -16.30 -29.27 -5.79
N PHE A 555 -16.32 -29.74 -7.03
CA PHE A 555 -16.16 -31.16 -7.34
C PHE A 555 -14.78 -31.69 -6.93
N ALA A 556 -13.73 -30.96 -7.30
CA ALA A 556 -12.36 -31.35 -6.98
C ALA A 556 -12.09 -31.37 -5.46
N ARG A 557 -12.74 -30.49 -4.69
CA ARG A 557 -12.66 -30.47 -3.21
C ARG A 557 -12.98 -31.83 -2.59
N GLN A 558 -13.87 -32.62 -3.17
CA GLN A 558 -14.25 -33.93 -2.63
C GLN A 558 -13.11 -34.95 -2.61
N TYR A 559 -12.04 -34.69 -3.37
CA TYR A 559 -10.86 -35.55 -3.47
C TYR A 559 -9.66 -35.01 -2.70
N ALA A 560 -9.75 -33.78 -2.19
CA ALA A 560 -8.71 -33.12 -1.41
C ALA A 560 -8.76 -33.56 0.05
N THR A 561 -7.61 -33.88 0.64
CA THR A 561 -7.49 -34.36 2.03
C THR A 561 -6.71 -33.41 2.93
N GLY A 562 -6.10 -32.37 2.37
CA GLY A 562 -5.29 -31.41 3.08
C GLY A 562 -6.08 -30.53 4.06
N LYS A 563 -5.37 -30.09 5.11
CA LYS A 563 -5.90 -29.11 6.06
C LYS A 563 -6.16 -27.75 5.38
N TYR A 564 -5.37 -27.44 4.36
CA TYR A 564 -5.51 -26.24 3.54
C TYR A 564 -5.74 -26.62 2.07
N LEU A 565 -6.56 -25.80 1.39
CA LEU A 565 -6.84 -25.91 -0.03
C LEU A 565 -6.16 -24.72 -0.73
N LEU A 566 -5.30 -24.99 -1.71
CA LEU A 566 -4.74 -23.97 -2.59
C LEU A 566 -5.39 -24.09 -3.96
N PHE A 567 -6.25 -23.14 -4.33
CA PHE A 567 -6.78 -23.03 -5.67
C PHE A 567 -5.73 -22.35 -6.56
N LEU A 568 -5.33 -23.01 -7.62
CA LEU A 568 -4.38 -22.51 -8.62
C LEU A 568 -4.96 -22.68 -10.03
N ASN A 569 -4.80 -21.67 -10.86
CA ASN A 569 -5.03 -21.82 -12.29
C ASN A 569 -3.94 -22.70 -12.92
N ASN A 570 -4.25 -23.34 -14.07
CA ASN A 570 -3.29 -24.18 -14.77
C ASN A 570 -2.25 -23.43 -15.61
N ASP A 571 -2.27 -22.09 -15.60
CA ASP A 571 -1.37 -21.20 -16.32
C ASP A 571 -0.61 -20.24 -15.37
N VAL A 572 -0.30 -20.73 -14.16
CA VAL A 572 0.55 -19.98 -13.19
C VAL A 572 1.91 -20.64 -13.03
N GLU A 573 2.90 -19.87 -12.64
CA GLU A 573 4.25 -20.34 -12.30
C GLU A 573 4.69 -19.73 -10.97
N MET A 574 5.02 -20.56 -9.99
CA MET A 574 5.53 -20.11 -8.71
C MET A 574 6.92 -19.51 -8.86
N ILE A 575 7.07 -18.23 -8.46
CA ILE A 575 8.34 -17.48 -8.56
C ILE A 575 9.16 -17.68 -7.30
N GLU A 576 8.56 -17.41 -6.14
CA GLU A 576 9.23 -17.48 -4.86
C GLU A 576 9.10 -18.90 -4.28
N LYS A 577 10.24 -19.52 -3.93
CA LYS A 577 10.27 -20.92 -3.44
C LYS A 577 9.50 -21.12 -2.14
N ASP A 578 9.37 -20.09 -1.33
CA ASP A 578 8.68 -20.12 -0.05
C ASP A 578 7.18 -19.75 -0.14
N SER A 579 6.64 -19.48 -1.34
CA SER A 579 5.28 -18.99 -1.53
C SER A 579 4.21 -19.79 -0.77
N ILE A 580 4.28 -21.13 -0.81
CA ILE A 580 3.31 -21.98 -0.09
C ILE A 580 3.52 -21.88 1.42
N PHE A 581 4.78 -21.85 1.88
CA PHE A 581 5.09 -21.70 3.30
C PHE A 581 4.58 -20.35 3.82
N GLU A 582 4.80 -19.28 3.09
CA GLU A 582 4.29 -17.94 3.40
C GLU A 582 2.77 -17.93 3.58
N MET A 583 2.01 -18.57 2.68
CA MET A 583 0.56 -18.65 2.80
C MET A 583 0.11 -19.50 4.00
N VAL A 584 0.76 -20.65 4.22
CA VAL A 584 0.46 -21.57 5.33
C VAL A 584 0.69 -20.90 6.67
N SER A 585 1.75 -20.07 6.79
CA SER A 585 2.08 -19.38 8.04
C SER A 585 0.91 -18.49 8.52
N PHE A 586 0.27 -17.75 7.64
CA PHE A 586 -0.90 -16.96 8.00
C PHE A 586 -2.13 -17.81 8.33
N LEU A 587 -2.35 -18.91 7.61
CA LEU A 587 -3.49 -19.80 7.87
C LEU A 587 -3.38 -20.62 9.18
N LYS A 588 -2.23 -20.65 9.81
CA LYS A 588 -2.10 -21.24 11.16
C LYS A 588 -2.85 -20.41 12.19
N ARG A 589 -2.98 -19.10 12.02
CA ARG A 589 -3.75 -18.20 12.88
C ARG A 589 -5.24 -18.55 12.84
N SER A 590 -5.90 -18.50 13.98
CA SER A 590 -7.34 -18.82 14.08
C SER A 590 -8.22 -17.79 13.40
N ASP A 591 -7.83 -16.51 13.41
CA ASP A 591 -8.58 -15.38 12.86
C ASP A 591 -8.48 -15.27 11.32
N VAL A 592 -7.51 -15.93 10.66
CA VAL A 592 -7.32 -15.88 9.20
C VAL A 592 -8.06 -17.03 8.52
N GLY A 593 -8.92 -16.72 7.55
CA GLY A 593 -9.69 -17.69 6.76
C GLY A 593 -9.03 -18.03 5.43
N ALA A 594 -8.47 -17.04 4.75
CA ALA A 594 -7.83 -17.23 3.45
C ALA A 594 -6.64 -16.29 3.25
N VAL A 595 -5.73 -16.69 2.33
CA VAL A 595 -4.53 -15.92 1.94
C VAL A 595 -4.43 -15.90 0.42
N GLY A 596 -4.21 -14.70 -0.15
CA GLY A 596 -3.91 -14.50 -1.57
C GLY A 596 -2.46 -14.14 -1.80
N ALA A 597 -1.93 -14.56 -2.94
CA ALA A 597 -0.57 -14.28 -3.36
C ALA A 597 -0.48 -13.06 -4.31
N LYS A 598 0.71 -12.49 -4.43
CA LYS A 598 1.05 -11.54 -5.49
C LYS A 598 1.08 -12.25 -6.85
N LEU A 599 0.36 -11.71 -7.83
CA LEU A 599 0.43 -12.22 -9.21
C LEU A 599 1.02 -11.15 -10.13
N LEU A 600 1.93 -11.60 -10.99
CA LEU A 600 2.59 -10.79 -12.01
C LEU A 600 2.24 -11.29 -13.41
N TYR A 601 2.14 -10.37 -14.35
CA TYR A 601 2.22 -10.70 -15.77
C TYR A 601 3.66 -11.03 -16.16
N LYS A 602 3.83 -11.70 -17.30
CA LYS A 602 5.13 -12.09 -17.84
C LYS A 602 6.12 -10.92 -18.04
N ASP A 603 5.60 -9.71 -18.17
CA ASP A 603 6.38 -8.46 -18.34
C ASP A 603 6.73 -7.79 -17.00
N ASN A 604 6.55 -8.48 -15.88
CA ASN A 604 6.76 -7.98 -14.51
C ASN A 604 5.87 -6.79 -14.13
N THR A 605 4.69 -6.67 -14.73
CA THR A 605 3.67 -5.77 -14.21
C THR A 605 2.73 -6.52 -13.25
N TYR A 606 2.18 -5.83 -12.25
CA TYR A 606 1.19 -6.44 -11.36
C TYR A 606 -0.05 -6.88 -12.13
N GLN A 607 -0.49 -8.09 -11.92
CA GLN A 607 -1.81 -8.56 -12.28
C GLN A 607 -2.75 -8.48 -11.07
N HIS A 608 -2.23 -8.85 -9.90
CA HIS A 608 -2.96 -8.86 -8.64
C HIS A 608 -2.06 -8.47 -7.47
N ALA A 609 -2.47 -7.45 -6.75
CA ALA A 609 -1.94 -7.05 -5.46
C ALA A 609 -3.11 -6.76 -4.49
N GLY A 610 -4.06 -7.71 -4.42
CA GLY A 610 -5.32 -7.57 -3.72
C GLY A 610 -6.46 -7.07 -4.60
N VAL A 611 -7.68 -7.20 -4.09
CA VAL A 611 -8.93 -6.73 -4.74
C VAL A 611 -9.56 -5.65 -3.88
N ILE A 612 -9.90 -4.52 -4.49
CA ILE A 612 -10.60 -3.40 -3.86
C ILE A 612 -12.09 -3.47 -4.24
N ILE A 613 -12.95 -3.57 -3.25
CA ILE A 613 -14.41 -3.60 -3.45
C ILE A 613 -14.90 -2.18 -3.81
N GLY A 614 -15.80 -2.11 -4.80
CA GLY A 614 -16.42 -0.86 -5.26
C GLY A 614 -15.79 -0.25 -6.51
N ILE A 615 -14.55 -0.58 -6.87
CA ILE A 615 -13.92 -0.08 -8.10
C ILE A 615 -14.73 -0.54 -9.31
N GLY A 616 -15.08 0.41 -10.19
CA GLY A 616 -15.86 0.11 -11.40
C GLY A 616 -17.28 -0.37 -11.16
N GLY A 617 -17.77 -0.31 -9.90
CA GLY A 617 -19.10 -0.68 -9.47
C GLY A 617 -19.22 -2.08 -8.84
N ILE A 618 -18.16 -2.89 -8.88
CA ILE A 618 -18.06 -4.14 -8.12
C ILE A 618 -16.73 -4.26 -7.41
N ALA A 619 -15.65 -4.48 -8.16
CA ALA A 619 -14.29 -4.64 -7.66
C ALA A 619 -13.29 -4.71 -8.80
N ASP A 620 -12.04 -4.37 -8.56
CA ASP A 620 -10.92 -4.60 -9.48
C ASP A 620 -9.65 -4.89 -8.69
N HIS A 621 -8.66 -5.45 -9.38
CA HIS A 621 -7.33 -5.70 -8.84
C HIS A 621 -6.58 -4.40 -8.62
N ALA A 622 -6.03 -4.22 -7.42
CA ALA A 622 -5.16 -3.09 -7.12
C ALA A 622 -3.89 -3.13 -7.98
N PHE A 623 -3.45 -1.95 -8.42
CA PHE A 623 -2.19 -1.72 -9.15
C PHE A 623 -2.02 -2.49 -10.46
N LYS A 624 -3.09 -3.06 -11.02
CA LYS A 624 -3.04 -3.83 -12.27
C LYS A 624 -2.32 -3.05 -13.38
N THR A 625 -1.35 -3.70 -14.04
CA THR A 625 -0.49 -3.15 -15.10
C THR A 625 0.56 -2.12 -14.68
N ILE A 626 0.74 -1.86 -13.39
CA ILE A 626 1.87 -1.09 -12.88
C ILE A 626 3.08 -2.03 -12.82
N SER A 627 4.26 -1.52 -13.17
CA SER A 627 5.50 -2.30 -13.08
C SER A 627 5.84 -2.62 -11.61
N MET A 628 6.27 -3.85 -11.33
CA MET A 628 6.74 -4.23 -9.99
C MET A 628 7.97 -3.45 -9.52
N TYR A 629 8.65 -2.75 -10.42
CA TYR A 629 9.81 -1.91 -10.12
C TYR A 629 9.41 -0.45 -9.84
N ASP A 630 8.14 -0.09 -10.02
CA ASP A 630 7.61 1.23 -9.70
C ASP A 630 7.01 1.22 -8.30
N SER A 631 7.24 2.30 -7.53
CA SER A 631 6.61 2.46 -6.22
C SER A 631 5.09 2.53 -6.35
N THR A 632 4.38 1.81 -5.50
CA THR A 632 2.93 1.89 -5.40
C THR A 632 2.51 2.82 -4.27
N TYR A 633 1.25 3.24 -4.25
CA TYR A 633 0.72 4.11 -3.20
C TYR A 633 0.94 3.49 -1.82
N MET A 634 1.64 4.19 -0.92
CA MET A 634 2.03 3.70 0.42
C MET A 634 2.69 2.30 0.39
N ASN A 635 3.35 1.92 -0.69
CA ASN A 635 3.95 0.60 -0.93
C ASN A 635 2.97 -0.58 -0.76
N ARG A 636 1.67 -0.36 -0.93
CA ARG A 636 0.63 -1.36 -0.62
C ARG A 636 0.68 -2.64 -1.47
N ALA A 637 1.36 -2.63 -2.61
CA ALA A 637 1.60 -3.87 -3.35
C ALA A 637 2.71 -4.75 -2.75
N GLU A 638 3.54 -4.20 -1.86
CA GLU A 638 4.75 -4.84 -1.34
C GLU A 638 4.70 -5.14 0.16
N ILE A 639 3.56 -4.93 0.81
CA ILE A 639 3.35 -5.20 2.23
C ILE A 639 2.27 -6.26 2.45
N VAL A 640 2.40 -7.02 3.54
CA VAL A 640 1.31 -7.89 4.01
C VAL A 640 0.20 -7.00 4.56
N GLN A 641 -1.05 -7.31 4.21
CA GLN A 641 -2.19 -6.53 4.66
C GLN A 641 -3.50 -7.34 4.61
N ASP A 642 -4.44 -6.97 5.46
CA ASP A 642 -5.80 -7.49 5.39
C ASP A 642 -6.58 -6.80 4.28
N LEU A 643 -7.40 -7.56 3.56
CA LEU A 643 -8.26 -7.09 2.48
C LEU A 643 -9.64 -7.76 2.55
N ASN A 644 -10.61 -7.24 1.80
CA ASN A 644 -11.91 -7.87 1.68
C ASN A 644 -11.95 -9.00 0.65
N ALA A 645 -11.05 -9.00 -0.33
CA ALA A 645 -10.98 -10.07 -1.31
C ALA A 645 -9.60 -10.19 -1.96
N VAL A 646 -9.32 -11.41 -2.44
CA VAL A 646 -8.17 -11.79 -3.28
C VAL A 646 -8.66 -12.74 -4.38
N THR A 647 -7.86 -12.91 -5.45
CA THR A 647 -8.27 -13.76 -6.58
C THR A 647 -8.00 -15.24 -6.37
N ALA A 648 -8.90 -16.09 -6.83
CA ALA A 648 -8.74 -17.55 -6.81
C ALA A 648 -7.74 -18.09 -7.87
N ALA A 649 -7.11 -17.24 -8.64
CA ALA A 649 -5.97 -17.67 -9.48
C ALA A 649 -4.79 -18.18 -8.65
N SER A 650 -4.62 -17.66 -7.40
CA SER A 650 -3.77 -18.23 -6.34
C SER A 650 -4.36 -17.83 -4.98
N LEU A 651 -5.21 -18.69 -4.42
CA LEU A 651 -5.87 -18.46 -3.13
C LEU A 651 -5.77 -19.73 -2.28
N MET A 652 -5.23 -19.56 -1.06
CA MET A 652 -5.21 -20.64 -0.07
C MET A 652 -6.24 -20.38 1.02
N ILE A 653 -6.99 -21.40 1.42
CA ILE A 653 -8.07 -21.33 2.41
C ILE A 653 -8.01 -22.53 3.36
N LYS A 654 -8.46 -22.37 4.59
CA LYS A 654 -8.72 -23.50 5.49
C LYS A 654 -9.81 -24.39 4.94
N SER A 655 -9.57 -25.70 4.88
CA SER A 655 -10.59 -26.68 4.40
C SER A 655 -11.90 -26.56 5.17
N GLU A 656 -11.82 -26.43 6.50
CA GLU A 656 -12.98 -26.28 7.38
C GLU A 656 -13.80 -25.02 7.09
N VAL A 657 -13.11 -23.89 6.78
CA VAL A 657 -13.78 -22.63 6.42
C VAL A 657 -14.46 -22.75 5.07
N PHE A 658 -13.78 -23.35 4.07
CA PHE A 658 -14.36 -23.59 2.76
C PHE A 658 -15.62 -24.46 2.83
N ASP A 659 -15.58 -25.53 3.61
CA ASP A 659 -16.73 -26.44 3.80
C ASP A 659 -17.86 -25.77 4.58
N LYS A 660 -17.54 -24.99 5.62
CA LYS A 660 -18.50 -24.23 6.44
C LYS A 660 -19.33 -23.26 5.60
N ILE A 661 -18.71 -22.59 4.61
CA ILE A 661 -19.41 -21.65 3.71
C ILE A 661 -19.96 -22.33 2.45
N ALA A 662 -19.95 -23.67 2.37
CA ALA A 662 -20.40 -24.49 1.24
C ALA A 662 -19.65 -24.22 -0.09
N GLY A 663 -18.37 -23.85 -0.03
CA GLY A 663 -17.52 -23.68 -1.20
C GLY A 663 -17.87 -22.46 -2.07
N PHE A 664 -17.53 -22.53 -3.36
CA PHE A 664 -17.90 -21.52 -4.35
C PHE A 664 -19.40 -21.54 -4.67
N ASP A 665 -20.01 -20.37 -4.91
CA ASP A 665 -21.38 -20.33 -5.40
C ASP A 665 -21.42 -20.67 -6.91
N GLU A 666 -22.12 -21.76 -7.25
CA GLU A 666 -22.20 -22.29 -8.62
C GLU A 666 -23.00 -21.41 -9.58
N LYS A 667 -23.75 -20.42 -9.06
CA LYS A 667 -24.43 -19.40 -9.88
C LYS A 667 -23.43 -18.40 -10.47
N LEU A 668 -22.23 -18.26 -9.86
CA LEU A 668 -21.10 -17.48 -10.34
C LEU A 668 -20.12 -18.42 -11.05
N ALA A 669 -20.39 -18.67 -12.32
CA ALA A 669 -19.66 -19.69 -13.07
C ALA A 669 -18.22 -19.29 -13.41
N VAL A 670 -17.96 -17.99 -13.58
CA VAL A 670 -16.69 -17.44 -14.06
C VAL A 670 -16.30 -16.13 -13.38
N ALA A 671 -17.19 -15.14 -13.38
CA ALA A 671 -16.88 -13.82 -12.83
C ALA A 671 -17.32 -13.74 -11.36
N PHE A 672 -16.53 -13.00 -10.57
CA PHE A 672 -16.86 -12.63 -9.18
C PHE A 672 -17.01 -13.79 -8.18
N ASN A 673 -16.73 -15.03 -8.57
CA ASN A 673 -16.84 -16.20 -7.70
C ASN A 673 -15.83 -16.19 -6.55
N ASP A 674 -14.62 -15.69 -6.78
CA ASP A 674 -13.57 -15.51 -5.80
C ASP A 674 -13.90 -14.36 -4.82
N ILE A 675 -14.43 -13.26 -5.34
CA ILE A 675 -14.84 -12.11 -4.52
C ILE A 675 -16.03 -12.52 -3.61
N ASP A 676 -17.03 -13.22 -4.16
CA ASP A 676 -18.16 -13.75 -3.38
C ASP A 676 -17.68 -14.72 -2.29
N LEU A 677 -16.75 -15.62 -2.61
CA LEU A 677 -16.15 -16.53 -1.65
C LEU A 677 -15.48 -15.76 -0.50
N CYS A 678 -14.65 -14.79 -0.83
CA CYS A 678 -13.94 -13.94 0.14
C CYS A 678 -14.93 -13.17 1.04
N LEU A 679 -15.95 -12.53 0.47
CA LEU A 679 -16.93 -11.79 1.25
C LEU A 679 -17.76 -12.70 2.18
N ARG A 680 -18.03 -13.98 1.78
CA ARG A 680 -18.66 -14.96 2.68
C ARG A 680 -17.72 -15.38 3.82
N ILE A 681 -16.42 -15.53 3.56
CA ILE A 681 -15.40 -15.78 4.59
C ILE A 681 -15.36 -14.59 5.58
N ARG A 682 -15.38 -13.35 5.08
CA ARG A 682 -15.45 -12.14 5.93
C ARG A 682 -16.70 -12.10 6.80
N ARG A 683 -17.87 -12.49 6.28
CA ARG A 683 -19.12 -12.58 7.06
C ARG A 683 -19.06 -13.59 8.20
N GLU A 684 -18.25 -14.65 8.06
CA GLU A 684 -17.98 -15.61 9.14
C GLU A 684 -16.97 -15.10 10.19
N GLY A 685 -16.49 -13.84 10.04
CA GLY A 685 -15.58 -13.18 10.97
C GLY A 685 -14.09 -13.43 10.73
N TYR A 686 -13.72 -14.12 9.63
CA TYR A 686 -12.32 -14.36 9.30
C TYR A 686 -11.69 -13.23 8.51
N LEU A 687 -10.39 -13.02 8.68
CA LEU A 687 -9.56 -12.14 7.87
C LEU A 687 -9.20 -12.80 6.53
N ILE A 688 -8.98 -11.96 5.52
CA ILE A 688 -8.39 -12.31 4.22
C ILE A 688 -7.06 -11.57 4.14
N VAL A 689 -5.96 -12.28 4.05
CA VAL A 689 -4.61 -11.69 4.00
C VAL A 689 -4.09 -11.69 2.57
N TYR A 690 -3.58 -10.56 2.11
CA TYR A 690 -2.71 -10.47 0.93
C TYR A 690 -1.26 -10.55 1.38
N ASN A 691 -0.50 -11.52 0.84
CA ASN A 691 0.91 -11.71 1.16
C ASN A 691 1.79 -11.58 -0.09
N PRO A 692 2.56 -10.48 -0.24
CA PRO A 692 3.42 -10.24 -1.40
C PRO A 692 4.67 -11.12 -1.46
N TYR A 693 5.04 -11.79 -0.35
CA TYR A 693 6.16 -12.73 -0.29
C TYR A 693 5.80 -14.11 -0.85
N SER A 694 4.50 -14.35 -1.09
CA SER A 694 3.99 -15.43 -1.93
C SER A 694 3.73 -14.89 -3.32
N ALA A 695 4.51 -15.30 -4.33
CA ALA A 695 4.47 -14.69 -5.66
C ALA A 695 4.45 -15.70 -6.80
N PHE A 696 3.64 -15.41 -7.82
CA PHE A 696 3.49 -16.23 -9.02
C PHE A 696 3.42 -15.36 -10.27
N TYR A 697 3.94 -15.87 -11.40
CA TYR A 697 3.49 -15.41 -12.72
C TYR A 697 2.14 -16.02 -13.05
N HIS A 698 1.26 -15.27 -13.72
CA HIS A 698 0.01 -15.75 -14.25
C HIS A 698 -0.11 -15.38 -15.74
N TYR A 699 -0.03 -16.38 -16.59
CA TYR A 699 0.08 -16.24 -18.05
C TYR A 699 -1.26 -16.01 -18.76
N GLU A 700 -2.24 -15.51 -18.07
CA GLU A 700 -3.66 -15.25 -18.38
C GLU A 700 -4.09 -15.41 -19.86
N SER A 701 -5.29 -15.96 -20.07
CA SER A 701 -6.04 -15.99 -21.35
C SER A 701 -5.60 -16.99 -22.41
N LYS A 702 -4.77 -17.97 -22.09
CA LYS A 702 -4.41 -19.01 -23.06
C LYS A 702 -5.56 -19.99 -23.35
N SER A 703 -6.33 -20.35 -22.32
CA SER A 703 -7.37 -21.39 -22.41
C SER A 703 -8.76 -20.86 -22.65
N ARG A 704 -9.12 -19.67 -22.19
CA ARG A 704 -10.50 -19.16 -22.14
C ARG A 704 -10.88 -18.19 -23.26
N GLY A 705 -9.90 -17.48 -23.83
CA GLY A 705 -10.13 -16.42 -24.81
C GLY A 705 -10.88 -15.21 -24.21
N LEU A 706 -11.23 -14.26 -25.08
CA LEU A 706 -11.89 -13.01 -24.67
C LEU A 706 -13.40 -13.21 -24.42
N GLU A 707 -14.00 -12.39 -23.54
CA GLU A 707 -15.44 -12.28 -23.27
C GLU A 707 -16.12 -11.45 -24.38
N ASP A 708 -16.14 -12.00 -25.62
CA ASP A 708 -16.51 -11.27 -26.83
C ASP A 708 -17.75 -11.81 -27.58
N THR A 709 -18.29 -12.97 -27.16
CA THR A 709 -19.53 -13.46 -27.74
C THR A 709 -20.75 -12.94 -26.98
N LYS A 710 -21.92 -12.91 -27.66
CA LYS A 710 -23.18 -12.46 -27.04
C LYS A 710 -23.57 -13.31 -25.81
N GLU A 711 -23.31 -14.59 -25.86
CA GLU A 711 -23.60 -15.54 -24.78
C GLU A 711 -22.69 -15.28 -23.57
N LYS A 712 -21.38 -15.04 -23.80
CA LYS A 712 -20.44 -14.73 -22.75
C LYS A 712 -20.76 -13.39 -22.09
N VAL A 713 -21.11 -12.36 -22.90
CA VAL A 713 -21.52 -11.04 -22.38
C VAL A 713 -22.81 -11.16 -21.56
N ALA A 714 -23.79 -11.92 -22.05
CA ALA A 714 -25.07 -12.15 -21.32
C ALA A 714 -24.80 -12.85 -19.97
N ARG A 715 -23.98 -13.93 -19.99
CA ARG A 715 -23.57 -14.62 -18.75
C ARG A 715 -22.89 -13.62 -17.78
N PHE A 716 -21.90 -12.86 -18.23
CA PHE A 716 -21.20 -11.89 -17.40
C PHE A 716 -22.17 -10.87 -16.77
N ASN A 717 -23.09 -10.31 -17.55
CA ASN A 717 -24.09 -9.36 -17.04
C ASN A 717 -25.02 -9.99 -16.01
N ASN A 718 -25.40 -11.26 -16.17
CA ASN A 718 -26.22 -11.98 -15.19
C ASN A 718 -25.44 -12.26 -13.90
N GLU A 719 -24.18 -12.71 -14.01
CA GLU A 719 -23.29 -12.88 -12.84
C GLU A 719 -23.06 -11.56 -12.13
N PHE A 720 -22.87 -10.46 -12.88
CA PHE A 720 -22.78 -9.10 -12.35
C PHE A 720 -24.03 -8.72 -11.55
N ALA A 721 -25.19 -8.84 -12.17
CA ALA A 721 -26.47 -8.49 -11.53
C ALA A 721 -26.74 -9.34 -10.29
N PHE A 722 -26.44 -10.65 -10.33
CA PHE A 722 -26.54 -11.56 -9.19
C PHE A 722 -25.62 -11.14 -8.05
N PHE A 723 -24.34 -10.84 -8.35
CA PHE A 723 -23.35 -10.39 -7.35
C PHE A 723 -23.80 -9.10 -6.70
N VAL A 724 -24.14 -8.08 -7.50
CA VAL A 724 -24.59 -6.77 -6.99
C VAL A 724 -25.81 -6.90 -6.10
N LYS A 725 -26.80 -7.72 -6.49
CA LYS A 725 -28.00 -7.94 -5.67
C LYS A 725 -27.67 -8.56 -4.31
N ARG A 726 -26.78 -9.57 -4.29
CA ARG A 726 -26.35 -10.23 -3.04
C ARG A 726 -25.56 -9.31 -2.11
N TRP A 727 -24.69 -8.47 -2.69
CA TRP A 727 -23.73 -7.66 -1.96
C TRP A 727 -24.06 -6.16 -2.01
N GLN A 728 -25.33 -5.82 -2.28
CA GLN A 728 -25.74 -4.42 -2.43
C GLN A 728 -25.34 -3.57 -1.23
N GLU A 729 -25.61 -4.02 -0.02
CA GLU A 729 -25.25 -3.30 1.20
C GLU A 729 -23.74 -3.06 1.33
N GLN A 730 -22.93 -4.02 0.89
CA GLN A 730 -21.46 -3.90 0.91
C GLN A 730 -20.97 -2.89 -0.15
N LEU A 731 -21.59 -2.90 -1.33
CA LEU A 731 -21.24 -2.02 -2.45
C LEU A 731 -21.75 -0.58 -2.28
N GLU A 732 -22.72 -0.35 -1.41
CA GLU A 732 -23.20 0.97 -1.01
C GLU A 732 -22.31 1.67 0.02
N LYS A 733 -21.29 0.97 0.54
CA LYS A 733 -20.26 1.48 1.44
C LYS A 733 -18.92 1.55 0.72
N ILE A 734 -18.02 2.35 1.23
CA ILE A 734 -16.60 2.30 0.81
C ILE A 734 -15.94 1.14 1.55
N ASP A 735 -15.10 0.39 0.83
CA ASP A 735 -14.29 -0.69 1.38
C ASP A 735 -13.48 -0.18 2.60
N GLU A 736 -13.53 -0.88 3.72
CA GLU A 736 -12.87 -0.48 4.97
C GLU A 736 -11.34 -0.40 4.82
N TYR A 737 -10.77 -1.21 3.93
CA TYR A 737 -9.34 -1.17 3.61
C TYR A 737 -8.98 -0.20 2.49
N TYR A 738 -9.97 0.63 2.06
CA TYR A 738 -9.80 1.64 1.01
C TYR A 738 -10.32 3.00 1.47
N ASN A 739 -9.51 4.04 1.30
CA ASN A 739 -9.86 5.38 1.79
C ASN A 739 -10.87 6.07 0.86
N PRO A 740 -11.91 6.76 1.39
CA PRO A 740 -12.93 7.44 0.60
C PRO A 740 -12.39 8.60 -0.26
N ASN A 741 -11.20 9.10 0.00
CA ASN A 741 -10.53 10.14 -0.78
C ASN A 741 -9.91 9.61 -2.08
N LEU A 742 -9.77 8.28 -2.20
CA LEU A 742 -9.20 7.62 -3.36
C LEU A 742 -10.28 7.25 -4.40
N SER A 743 -9.92 7.30 -5.69
CA SER A 743 -10.82 7.09 -6.80
C SER A 743 -11.31 5.64 -6.92
N LEU A 744 -12.61 5.46 -7.14
CA LEU A 744 -13.20 4.18 -7.50
C LEU A 744 -13.27 3.95 -9.03
N ARG A 745 -12.64 4.83 -9.82
CA ARG A 745 -12.56 4.71 -11.28
C ARG A 745 -11.21 4.19 -11.77
N GLN A 746 -10.22 4.17 -10.89
CA GLN A 746 -8.84 3.76 -11.16
C GLN A 746 -8.38 2.77 -10.10
N ASN A 747 -7.50 1.85 -10.49
CA ASN A 747 -6.99 0.80 -9.60
C ASN A 747 -5.60 1.10 -9.02
N ASN A 748 -5.07 2.30 -9.24
CA ASN A 748 -3.75 2.75 -8.80
C ASN A 748 -3.78 3.61 -7.52
N MET A 749 -4.92 3.65 -6.83
CA MET A 749 -5.14 4.49 -5.65
C MET A 749 -4.92 5.99 -5.89
N ALA A 750 -5.25 6.47 -7.11
CA ALA A 750 -5.24 7.89 -7.42
C ALA A 750 -6.28 8.66 -6.62
N LEU A 751 -6.10 9.97 -6.49
CA LEU A 751 -7.08 10.87 -5.88
C LEU A 751 -8.43 10.82 -6.62
N ARG A 752 -9.52 11.00 -5.88
CA ARG A 752 -10.84 11.19 -6.52
C ARG A 752 -10.84 12.41 -7.42
N ASN A 753 -11.35 12.21 -8.62
CA ASN A 753 -11.58 13.31 -9.54
C ASN A 753 -12.87 14.03 -9.15
N LEU A 754 -12.77 15.13 -8.42
CA LEU A 754 -13.89 15.90 -7.85
C LEU A 754 -14.90 16.41 -8.91
N LYS A 755 -14.51 16.39 -10.18
CA LYS A 755 -15.45 16.71 -11.28
C LYS A 755 -16.44 15.58 -11.57
N TYR A 756 -16.07 14.33 -11.27
CA TYR A 756 -16.83 13.13 -11.63
C TYR A 756 -17.13 12.21 -10.45
N GLU A 757 -16.52 12.47 -9.31
CA GLU A 757 -16.62 11.66 -8.10
C GLU A 757 -16.77 12.58 -6.89
N LYS A 758 -17.63 12.21 -5.95
CA LYS A 758 -17.69 12.87 -4.66
C LYS A 758 -16.99 12.01 -3.61
N ILE A 759 -16.31 12.63 -2.68
CA ILE A 759 -15.66 11.96 -1.56
C ILE A 759 -16.69 11.15 -0.77
N GLY A 760 -16.37 9.89 -0.48
CA GLY A 760 -17.23 9.01 0.29
C GLY A 760 -18.42 8.40 -0.47
N GLU A 761 -18.71 8.81 -1.71
CA GLU A 761 -19.77 8.18 -2.49
C GLU A 761 -19.29 6.89 -3.18
N PRO A 762 -20.05 5.79 -3.17
CA PRO A 762 -19.75 4.58 -3.90
C PRO A 762 -19.85 4.80 -5.43
N PHE A 763 -19.24 3.91 -6.20
CA PHE A 763 -19.36 3.96 -7.66
C PHE A 763 -20.81 3.63 -8.09
N PRO A 764 -21.40 4.41 -8.98
CA PRO A 764 -22.79 4.19 -9.39
C PRO A 764 -22.95 2.89 -10.21
N ILE A 765 -23.87 2.04 -9.80
CA ILE A 765 -24.23 0.82 -10.53
C ILE A 765 -24.90 1.20 -11.87
N PRO A 766 -24.47 0.62 -13.02
CA PRO A 766 -25.06 0.89 -14.32
C PRO A 766 -26.58 0.58 -14.38
N ASN A 767 -27.37 1.40 -15.06
CA ASN A 767 -28.80 1.20 -15.15
C ASN A 767 -29.20 -0.14 -15.77
N GLU A 768 -28.45 -0.64 -16.74
CA GLU A 768 -28.65 -1.95 -17.37
C GLU A 768 -28.57 -3.09 -16.33
N ILE A 769 -27.63 -2.98 -15.39
CA ILE A 769 -27.46 -3.95 -14.30
C ILE A 769 -28.62 -3.84 -13.30
N LYS A 770 -29.05 -2.62 -12.96
CA LYS A 770 -30.21 -2.39 -12.08
C LYS A 770 -31.49 -3.03 -12.64
N GLU A 771 -31.69 -3.00 -13.95
CA GLU A 771 -32.84 -3.68 -14.59
C GLU A 771 -32.73 -5.21 -14.51
N LEU A 772 -31.53 -5.74 -14.74
CA LEU A 772 -31.30 -7.20 -14.61
C LEU A 772 -31.52 -7.71 -13.17
N MET A 773 -31.13 -6.91 -12.16
CA MET A 773 -31.33 -7.25 -10.74
C MET A 773 -32.81 -7.49 -10.38
N LYS A 774 -33.76 -6.82 -11.06
CA LYS A 774 -35.19 -6.99 -10.80
C LYS A 774 -35.68 -8.40 -11.17
N ASN A 775 -35.01 -9.06 -12.11
CA ASN A 775 -35.39 -10.40 -12.63
C ASN A 775 -34.66 -11.55 -11.92
N ILE A 776 -33.78 -11.28 -11.01
CA ILE A 776 -33.06 -12.31 -10.25
C ILE A 776 -33.87 -12.67 -9.01
N ASN A 777 -34.32 -13.94 -8.93
CA ASN A 777 -34.87 -14.52 -7.71
C ASN A 777 -33.71 -14.93 -6.77
N GLU A 778 -33.87 -14.73 -5.50
CA GLU A 778 -32.89 -15.08 -4.46
C GLU A 778 -32.57 -16.57 -4.43
#